data_6b57fa6e923c2a68a0cbf2948693bdc6
#
_entry.id   6b57fa6e923c2a68a0cbf2948693bdc6
#
_cell.length_a   1.000
_cell.length_b   1.000
_cell.length_c   1.000
_cell.angle_alpha   90.00
_cell.angle_beta   90.00
_cell.angle_gamma   90.00
#
_symmetry.space_group_name_H-M   'P 1'
#
loop_
_entity.id
_entity.type
_entity.pdbx_description
1 polymer ?
#
loop_
_entity_poly.entity_id
_entity_poly.type
_entity_poly.pdbx_seq_one_letter_code
_entity_poly.pdbx_strand_id
1 'polypeptide(L)'
;MDLNRNDSPNNNNNNNDGRKPGGNRPKGSIGTALLITLAIVLLVNWIYGSISKSQYTQTSFSDFLAAKDAGQLSEVEIQSDRIIYMTKEEAGKPAAMQKACYTGLPGGGDLIALSEELDAMGVKVDKKIVEDNSLIMMILSYALMIGGLFLVMNLLTKRMGGDGMMGGFGKSKAKVYMEKQTGVTFKDVAGQDEAKESLQEIIDFLHNPQKYTAIGAKLPKGALLVGSPGTGKTLLAKAVAGEANVPFFSISGSDFVEMFVGMGASRVRDLFQQAAKVAPCIIFIDEIDAVGRARDNRYGNNSEQEQTLNQLLSEIDGFEPSKGIVCLAATNRPEILDKALLRPGRFDRRIIVDKPNLQGRLDTLKVHTRKIKLSDDVDLRKIAQATAGAVGADLANLVNEAALRAVRKGRQTVNQEDLLVSFETVIAGTEKKNTVLTDMEKRLVAYHEVGHALVAALEKHSQPVSKITIVPHTSGALGYTMQMPEEEKFLSTAEELRTELRTLVGGRAAEQVVFGVQTTGAANDIQRATALARNMVTQYGMSEKFGLMSTASVENQYLDGQAYMDCSQETAAEVDKEVMEILQQAYTDAKRILTENRGLLDEISEFLLVKETITGDELMAYVNADRNALPAAEKAEE
;
A
#
# COMPACT_ATOMS: atom_id res chain seq x y z
N MET A 1 52.33 16.08 7.42
CA MET A 1 52.66 16.43 8.80
C MET A 1 51.56 15.85 9.65
N ASP A 2 51.63 14.58 10.05
CA ASP A 2 52.31 14.02 11.23
C ASP A 2 51.76 14.56 12.55
N LEU A 3 51.19 13.70 13.28
CA LEU A 3 51.42 12.87 14.48
C LEU A 3 50.35 13.15 15.54
N ASN A 4 49.61 12.20 15.97
CA ASN A 4 49.84 11.06 16.90
C ASN A 4 49.52 11.32 18.38
N ARG A 5 48.82 10.35 18.96
CA ARG A 5 48.85 9.77 20.33
C ARG A 5 47.87 10.22 21.42
N ASN A 6 47.09 9.22 21.81
CA ASN A 6 47.04 8.50 23.12
C ASN A 6 46.43 9.24 24.30
N ASP A 7 45.44 8.67 24.97
CA ASP A 7 45.55 7.69 26.07
C ASP A 7 44.15 7.36 26.67
N SER A 8 43.99 6.07 26.99
CA SER A 8 42.93 5.54 27.88
C SER A 8 43.31 5.74 29.35
N PRO A 9 42.38 5.57 30.30
CA PRO A 9 42.52 4.42 31.17
C PRO A 9 41.20 3.69 31.56
N ASN A 10 41.25 2.40 31.41
CA ASN A 10 41.03 1.28 32.34
C ASN A 10 40.18 1.55 33.60
N ASN A 11 39.08 0.81 33.76
CA ASN A 11 38.76 0.24 35.08
C ASN A 11 38.01 -1.10 34.96
N ASN A 12 38.62 -2.08 35.62
CA ASN A 12 38.17 -3.44 35.88
C ASN A 12 36.90 -3.48 36.72
N ASN A 13 36.00 -4.40 36.44
CA ASN A 13 35.48 -5.26 37.50
C ASN A 13 35.02 -6.63 36.98
N ASN A 14 35.63 -7.63 37.57
CA ASN A 14 35.34 -9.05 37.50
C ASN A 14 33.90 -9.36 37.92
N ASN A 15 33.22 -10.24 37.17
CA ASN A 15 32.50 -11.34 37.80
C ASN A 15 32.49 -12.58 36.89
N ASN A 16 33.02 -13.60 37.49
CA ASN A 16 33.27 -14.96 37.07
C ASN A 16 31.93 -15.72 37.03
N ASP A 17 31.56 -16.30 35.89
CA ASP A 17 30.69 -17.48 35.89
C ASP A 17 31.04 -18.38 34.71
N GLY A 18 31.43 -19.59 35.07
CA GLY A 18 31.99 -20.59 34.20
C GLY A 18 30.99 -21.14 33.18
N ARG A 19 31.37 -21.04 31.89
CA ARG A 19 30.84 -21.89 30.84
C ARG A 19 31.99 -22.47 30.03
N LYS A 20 32.03 -23.81 30.02
CA LYS A 20 32.95 -24.65 29.24
C LYS A 20 32.92 -24.28 27.74
N PRO A 21 34.03 -24.39 27.02
CA PRO A 21 34.08 -24.15 25.57
C PRO A 21 33.36 -25.28 24.82
N GLY A 22 32.23 -24.97 24.23
CA GLY A 22 31.50 -25.84 23.30
C GLY A 22 32.20 -25.81 21.95
N GLY A 23 32.71 -26.97 21.52
CA GLY A 23 33.39 -27.16 20.25
C GLY A 23 32.54 -26.75 19.04
N ASN A 24 33.16 -26.06 18.13
CA ASN A 24 32.66 -25.71 16.80
C ASN A 24 32.37 -27.00 16.00
N ARG A 25 31.12 -27.41 15.89
CA ARG A 25 30.68 -28.46 14.95
C ARG A 25 30.32 -27.76 13.63
N PRO A 26 30.87 -28.22 12.49
CA PRO A 26 30.52 -27.64 11.20
C PRO A 26 29.03 -27.87 10.93
N LYS A 27 28.30 -26.81 10.64
CA LYS A 27 26.92 -26.83 10.16
C LYS A 27 26.93 -27.36 8.73
N GLY A 28 26.77 -28.69 8.55
CA GLY A 28 26.54 -29.27 7.25
C GLY A 28 25.27 -28.67 6.64
N SER A 29 25.38 -27.96 5.53
CA SER A 29 24.23 -27.40 4.83
C SER A 29 23.43 -28.55 4.18
N ILE A 30 22.13 -28.37 4.01
CA ILE A 30 21.23 -29.30 3.29
C ILE A 30 21.79 -29.62 1.89
N GLY A 31 22.47 -28.66 1.26
CA GLY A 31 23.16 -28.84 -0.01
C GLY A 31 24.31 -29.87 0.03
N THR A 32 25.05 -29.97 1.13
CA THR A 32 26.13 -30.96 1.25
C THR A 32 25.61 -32.39 1.40
N ALA A 33 24.47 -32.58 2.09
CA ALA A 33 23.84 -33.90 2.21
C ALA A 33 23.26 -34.36 0.85
N LEU A 34 22.63 -33.50 0.09
CA LEU A 34 22.11 -33.73 -1.25
C LEU A 34 23.24 -34.07 -2.25
N LEU A 35 24.36 -33.34 -2.18
CA LEU A 35 25.53 -33.61 -3.02
C LEU A 35 26.18 -34.96 -2.71
N ILE A 36 26.25 -35.36 -1.43
CA ILE A 36 26.79 -36.65 -1.03
C ILE A 36 25.89 -37.80 -1.54
N THR A 37 24.56 -37.66 -1.44
CA THR A 37 23.61 -38.65 -1.92
C THR A 37 23.69 -38.79 -3.45
N LEU A 38 23.77 -37.70 -4.16
CA LEU A 38 23.95 -37.68 -5.62
C LEU A 38 25.29 -38.33 -6.02
N ALA A 39 26.37 -38.01 -5.30
CA ALA A 39 27.69 -38.60 -5.55
C ALA A 39 27.69 -40.13 -5.34
N ILE A 40 27.02 -40.64 -4.31
CA ILE A 40 26.88 -42.09 -4.05
C ILE A 40 26.08 -42.76 -5.18
N VAL A 41 24.97 -42.18 -5.62
CA VAL A 41 24.16 -42.73 -6.71
C VAL A 41 24.97 -42.79 -8.04
N LEU A 42 25.71 -41.70 -8.33
CA LEU A 42 26.58 -41.66 -9.51
C LEU A 42 27.72 -42.69 -9.42
N LEU A 43 28.31 -42.86 -8.24
CA LEU A 43 29.39 -43.81 -8.00
C LEU A 43 28.87 -45.25 -8.19
N VAL A 44 27.72 -45.62 -7.66
CA VAL A 44 27.10 -46.94 -7.83
C VAL A 44 26.79 -47.22 -9.30
N ASN A 45 26.20 -46.27 -10.01
CA ASN A 45 25.94 -46.39 -11.45
C ASN A 45 27.24 -46.52 -12.27
N TRP A 46 28.29 -45.77 -11.91
CA TRP A 46 29.58 -45.86 -12.56
C TRP A 46 30.26 -47.25 -12.35
N ILE A 47 30.24 -47.78 -11.12
CA ILE A 47 30.77 -49.11 -10.78
C ILE A 47 30.03 -50.20 -11.55
N TYR A 48 28.68 -50.15 -11.58
CA TYR A 48 27.86 -51.10 -12.30
C TYR A 48 28.12 -51.07 -13.82
N GLY A 49 28.18 -49.86 -14.40
CA GLY A 49 28.50 -49.69 -15.81
C GLY A 49 29.93 -50.10 -16.19
N SER A 50 30.88 -50.02 -15.25
CA SER A 50 32.27 -50.44 -15.48
C SER A 50 32.43 -51.98 -15.44
N ILE A 51 31.70 -52.65 -14.55
CA ILE A 51 31.74 -54.11 -14.43
C ILE A 51 31.12 -54.77 -15.68
N SER A 52 30.03 -54.26 -16.22
CA SER A 52 29.35 -54.77 -17.40
C SER A 52 30.16 -54.63 -18.70
N LYS A 53 31.02 -53.64 -18.81
CA LYS A 53 31.84 -53.36 -20.01
C LYS A 53 33.12 -54.20 -20.09
N SER A 54 33.52 -54.84 -19.01
CA SER A 54 34.85 -55.53 -18.93
C SER A 54 34.85 -56.93 -19.51
N GLN A 55 33.73 -57.58 -19.77
CA GLN A 55 33.65 -59.00 -20.19
C GLN A 55 33.41 -59.20 -21.67
N TYR A 56 33.01 -58.19 -22.43
CA TYR A 56 32.66 -58.33 -23.84
C TYR A 56 33.44 -57.33 -24.72
N THR A 57 33.98 -57.81 -25.86
CA THR A 57 34.63 -57.00 -26.87
C THR A 57 33.78 -56.92 -28.12
N GLN A 58 33.46 -55.75 -28.61
CA GLN A 58 32.68 -55.54 -29.83
C GLN A 58 33.58 -55.78 -31.04
N THR A 59 33.12 -56.61 -31.99
CA THR A 59 33.81 -56.92 -33.24
C THR A 59 32.86 -56.71 -34.42
N SER A 60 33.41 -56.70 -35.65
CA SER A 60 32.59 -56.60 -36.85
C SER A 60 32.00 -58.04 -37.21
N PHE A 61 30.89 -58.02 -37.95
CA PHE A 61 30.31 -59.28 -38.45
C PHE A 61 31.24 -59.98 -39.42
N SER A 62 32.09 -59.27 -40.14
CA SER A 62 33.13 -59.79 -41.02
C SER A 62 34.21 -60.54 -40.23
N ASP A 63 34.59 -60.07 -39.05
CA ASP A 63 35.56 -60.72 -38.18
C ASP A 63 34.99 -62.09 -37.63
N PHE A 64 33.69 -62.07 -37.31
CA PHE A 64 33.00 -63.33 -36.94
C PHE A 64 33.00 -64.37 -38.06
N LEU A 65 32.68 -63.91 -39.28
CA LEU A 65 32.72 -64.81 -40.44
C LEU A 65 34.15 -65.35 -40.72
N ALA A 66 35.14 -64.47 -40.62
CA ALA A 66 36.55 -64.92 -40.79
C ALA A 66 36.98 -65.92 -39.72
N ALA A 67 36.58 -65.73 -38.47
CA ALA A 67 36.84 -66.67 -37.37
C ALA A 67 36.05 -67.98 -37.54
N LYS A 68 34.86 -67.95 -38.13
CA LYS A 68 34.07 -69.13 -38.51
C LYS A 68 34.79 -69.94 -39.60
N ASP A 69 35.13 -69.27 -40.70
CA ASP A 69 35.77 -69.87 -41.85
C ASP A 69 37.15 -70.46 -41.54
N ALA A 70 37.88 -69.83 -40.62
CA ALA A 70 39.15 -70.30 -40.09
C ALA A 70 39.01 -71.46 -39.06
N GLY A 71 37.79 -71.90 -38.71
CA GLY A 71 37.54 -72.91 -37.72
C GLY A 71 38.00 -72.59 -36.29
N GLN A 72 38.10 -71.30 -35.96
CA GLN A 72 38.62 -70.79 -34.68
C GLN A 72 37.55 -70.59 -33.60
N LEU A 73 36.28 -70.84 -33.93
CA LEU A 73 35.17 -70.67 -32.98
C LEU A 73 35.11 -71.87 -32.01
N SER A 74 34.88 -71.60 -30.72
CA SER A 74 34.69 -72.58 -29.67
C SER A 74 33.23 -72.73 -29.24
N GLU A 75 32.58 -71.54 -28.98
CA GLU A 75 31.21 -71.50 -28.54
C GLU A 75 30.56 -70.25 -29.16
N VAL A 76 29.30 -70.35 -29.59
CA VAL A 76 28.52 -69.25 -30.18
C VAL A 76 27.15 -69.20 -29.50
N GLU A 77 26.79 -68.08 -28.97
CA GLU A 77 25.48 -67.74 -28.38
C GLU A 77 24.73 -66.80 -29.31
N ILE A 78 23.59 -67.19 -29.82
CA ILE A 78 22.76 -66.40 -30.72
C ILE A 78 21.64 -65.73 -29.87
N GLN A 79 21.70 -64.40 -29.76
CA GLN A 79 20.67 -63.61 -29.11
C GLN A 79 19.77 -62.91 -30.15
N SER A 80 18.69 -62.25 -29.72
CA SER A 80 17.72 -61.60 -30.62
C SER A 80 18.30 -60.47 -31.46
N ASP A 81 19.33 -59.76 -30.96
CA ASP A 81 19.92 -58.57 -31.56
C ASP A 81 21.41 -58.71 -31.88
N ARG A 82 22.08 -59.78 -31.41
CA ARG A 82 23.53 -59.97 -31.53
C ARG A 82 23.93 -61.40 -31.47
N ILE A 83 25.13 -61.70 -31.99
CA ILE A 83 25.82 -62.94 -31.82
C ILE A 83 26.99 -62.75 -30.87
N ILE A 84 27.06 -63.51 -29.80
CA ILE A 84 28.17 -63.57 -28.88
C ILE A 84 28.98 -64.80 -29.20
N TYR A 85 30.27 -64.73 -29.39
CA TYR A 85 31.11 -65.82 -29.71
C TYR A 85 32.44 -65.82 -28.95
N MET A 86 32.99 -67.02 -28.74
CA MET A 86 34.28 -67.19 -28.10
C MET A 86 35.21 -67.96 -29.02
N THR A 87 36.43 -67.45 -29.18
CA THR A 87 37.43 -68.20 -29.97
C THR A 87 38.12 -69.25 -29.12
N LYS A 88 38.66 -70.33 -29.77
CA LYS A 88 39.40 -71.40 -29.10
C LYS A 88 40.56 -70.90 -28.27
N GLU A 89 41.18 -69.83 -28.69
CA GLU A 89 42.29 -69.12 -27.96
C GLU A 89 41.79 -68.49 -26.63
N GLU A 90 40.66 -67.85 -26.67
CA GLU A 90 40.09 -67.25 -25.47
C GLU A 90 39.50 -68.27 -24.52
N ALA A 91 38.91 -69.39 -25.08
CA ALA A 91 38.37 -70.50 -24.30
C ALA A 91 39.43 -71.25 -23.51
N GLY A 92 40.71 -71.23 -23.98
CA GLY A 92 41.87 -71.81 -23.29
C GLY A 92 42.39 -71.02 -22.08
N LYS A 93 41.92 -69.81 -21.87
CA LYS A 93 42.33 -68.94 -20.74
C LYS A 93 41.54 -69.29 -19.47
N PRO A 94 42.08 -69.02 -18.26
CA PRO A 94 41.30 -69.17 -17.02
C PRO A 94 40.00 -68.39 -17.07
N ALA A 95 38.90 -68.94 -16.55
CA ALA A 95 37.52 -68.42 -16.65
C ALA A 95 37.38 -66.91 -16.27
N ALA A 96 38.18 -66.41 -15.34
CA ALA A 96 38.15 -64.97 -14.92
C ALA A 96 38.81 -64.03 -15.94
N MET A 97 39.58 -64.55 -16.93
CA MET A 97 40.29 -63.75 -17.93
C MET A 97 39.76 -64.02 -19.37
N GLN A 98 38.72 -64.84 -19.51
CA GLN A 98 38.08 -65.09 -20.80
C GLN A 98 37.29 -63.90 -21.25
N LYS A 99 37.51 -63.45 -22.50
CA LYS A 99 36.74 -62.35 -23.12
C LYS A 99 35.92 -62.91 -24.27
N ALA A 100 34.62 -62.76 -24.20
CA ALA A 100 33.74 -63.08 -25.32
C ALA A 100 33.65 -61.88 -26.29
N CYS A 101 33.57 -62.17 -27.58
CA CYS A 101 33.33 -61.16 -28.61
C CYS A 101 31.85 -61.10 -28.95
N TYR A 102 31.32 -59.93 -29.29
CA TYR A 102 29.96 -59.81 -29.79
C TYR A 102 29.90 -58.99 -31.06
N THR A 103 28.96 -59.38 -31.93
CA THR A 103 28.68 -58.64 -33.17
C THR A 103 27.16 -58.49 -33.37
N GLY A 104 26.71 -57.46 -34.08
CA GLY A 104 25.30 -57.32 -34.45
C GLY A 104 24.88 -58.28 -35.51
N LEU A 105 23.59 -58.68 -35.52
CA LEU A 105 22.98 -59.47 -36.54
C LEU A 105 22.67 -58.61 -37.78
N PRO A 106 23.12 -59.01 -39.00
CA PRO A 106 22.69 -58.36 -40.22
C PRO A 106 21.22 -58.70 -40.49
N GLY A 107 20.41 -57.68 -40.80
CA GLY A 107 18.99 -57.82 -41.09
C GLY A 107 18.78 -58.70 -42.34
N GLY A 108 18.08 -59.84 -42.19
CA GLY A 108 17.67 -60.72 -43.28
C GLY A 108 18.47 -62.05 -43.48
N GLY A 109 19.38 -62.39 -42.55
CA GLY A 109 20.09 -63.65 -42.56
C GLY A 109 19.24 -64.84 -42.04
N ASP A 110 19.32 -66.01 -42.69
CA ASP A 110 18.70 -67.24 -42.19
C ASP A 110 19.53 -67.78 -41.02
N LEU A 111 19.10 -67.45 -39.80
CA LEU A 111 19.78 -67.89 -38.57
C LEU A 111 19.74 -69.40 -38.33
N ILE A 112 18.76 -70.07 -38.94
CA ILE A 112 18.64 -71.55 -38.83
C ILE A 112 19.74 -72.14 -39.66
N ALA A 113 19.92 -71.70 -40.91
CA ALA A 113 21.00 -72.17 -41.77
C ALA A 113 22.40 -71.92 -41.17
N LEU A 114 22.60 -70.73 -40.55
CA LEU A 114 23.85 -70.39 -39.85
C LEU A 114 24.09 -71.31 -38.64
N SER A 115 23.04 -71.66 -37.88
CA SER A 115 23.16 -72.52 -36.71
C SER A 115 23.48 -73.95 -37.10
N GLU A 116 22.89 -74.51 -38.22
CA GLU A 116 23.19 -75.83 -38.76
C GLU A 116 24.62 -75.90 -39.30
N GLU A 117 25.10 -74.84 -39.95
CA GLU A 117 26.47 -74.74 -40.45
C GLU A 117 27.51 -74.74 -39.33
N LEU A 118 27.24 -74.02 -38.26
CA LEU A 118 28.11 -73.99 -37.07
C LEU A 118 28.14 -75.31 -36.31
N ASP A 119 26.98 -75.95 -36.19
CA ASP A 119 26.88 -77.30 -35.56
C ASP A 119 27.61 -78.39 -36.39
N ALA A 120 27.52 -78.33 -37.73
CA ALA A 120 28.27 -79.19 -38.63
C ALA A 120 29.79 -79.00 -38.50
N MET A 121 30.25 -77.79 -38.07
CA MET A 121 31.68 -77.52 -37.78
C MET A 121 32.11 -77.91 -36.35
N GLY A 122 31.21 -78.52 -35.57
CA GLY A 122 31.47 -78.91 -34.19
C GLY A 122 31.59 -77.75 -33.18
N VAL A 123 31.03 -76.59 -33.51
CA VAL A 123 30.97 -75.42 -32.62
C VAL A 123 29.71 -75.55 -31.76
N LYS A 124 29.85 -75.46 -30.46
CA LYS A 124 28.71 -75.48 -29.55
C LYS A 124 27.85 -74.24 -29.74
N VAL A 125 26.63 -74.42 -30.28
CA VAL A 125 25.65 -73.32 -30.46
C VAL A 125 24.64 -73.39 -29.35
N ASP A 126 24.50 -72.31 -28.60
CA ASP A 126 23.53 -72.17 -27.52
C ASP A 126 22.63 -70.92 -27.75
N LYS A 127 21.33 -71.05 -27.39
CA LYS A 127 20.39 -69.92 -27.42
C LYS A 127 19.80 -69.78 -26.03
N LYS A 128 20.44 -68.99 -25.21
CA LYS A 128 19.92 -68.69 -23.89
C LYS A 128 18.66 -67.84 -23.97
N ILE A 129 17.64 -68.26 -23.22
CA ILE A 129 16.47 -67.43 -22.96
C ILE A 129 16.93 -66.32 -21.96
N VAL A 130 17.10 -65.12 -22.45
CA VAL A 130 17.43 -63.98 -21.60
C VAL A 130 16.14 -63.56 -20.86
N GLU A 131 16.02 -63.94 -19.58
CA GLU A 131 15.02 -63.35 -18.72
C GLU A 131 15.45 -61.89 -18.47
N ASP A 132 14.68 -60.93 -19.03
CA ASP A 132 14.94 -59.49 -18.88
C ASP A 132 14.56 -59.04 -17.47
N ASN A 133 15.48 -59.19 -16.55
CA ASN A 133 15.35 -58.71 -15.18
C ASN A 133 15.65 -57.21 -15.03
N SER A 134 15.78 -56.48 -16.15
CA SER A 134 16.12 -55.06 -16.15
C SER A 134 15.04 -54.21 -15.46
N LEU A 135 13.77 -54.58 -15.63
CA LEU A 135 12.63 -53.93 -14.97
C LEU A 135 12.66 -54.11 -13.44
N ILE A 136 12.98 -55.31 -12.95
CA ILE A 136 13.07 -55.59 -11.51
C ILE A 136 14.25 -54.85 -10.90
N MET A 137 15.41 -54.80 -11.56
CA MET A 137 16.58 -54.07 -11.12
C MET A 137 16.36 -52.55 -11.15
N MET A 138 15.62 -52.04 -12.14
CA MET A 138 15.23 -50.64 -12.22
C MET A 138 14.29 -50.26 -11.06
N ILE A 139 13.26 -51.06 -10.79
CA ILE A 139 12.35 -50.86 -9.66
C ILE A 139 13.11 -50.90 -8.32
N LEU A 140 14.02 -51.85 -8.15
CA LEU A 140 14.83 -51.98 -6.94
C LEU A 140 15.76 -50.78 -6.74
N SER A 141 16.36 -50.26 -7.81
CA SER A 141 17.21 -49.05 -7.72
C SER A 141 16.43 -47.81 -7.36
N TYR A 142 15.23 -47.63 -7.92
CA TYR A 142 14.34 -46.53 -7.53
C TYR A 142 13.80 -46.65 -6.10
N ALA A 143 13.45 -47.88 -5.67
CA ALA A 143 13.01 -48.14 -4.29
C ALA A 143 14.12 -47.84 -3.27
N LEU A 144 15.37 -48.19 -3.59
CA LEU A 144 16.55 -47.89 -2.76
C LEU A 144 16.82 -46.36 -2.70
N MET A 145 16.65 -45.66 -3.83
CA MET A 145 16.82 -44.23 -3.90
C MET A 145 15.74 -43.49 -3.07
N ILE A 146 14.47 -43.89 -3.21
CA ILE A 146 13.35 -43.30 -2.47
C ILE A 146 13.46 -43.63 -0.97
N GLY A 147 13.82 -44.88 -0.63
CA GLY A 147 14.05 -45.30 0.75
C GLY A 147 15.23 -44.57 1.41
N GLY A 148 16.32 -44.38 0.68
CA GLY A 148 17.47 -43.59 1.13
C GLY A 148 17.12 -42.11 1.35
N LEU A 149 16.36 -41.50 0.44
CA LEU A 149 15.88 -40.14 0.56
C LEU A 149 14.95 -40.00 1.77
N PHE A 150 14.04 -40.93 1.99
CA PHE A 150 13.12 -40.96 3.14
C PHE A 150 13.89 -41.14 4.45
N LEU A 151 14.93 -41.96 4.49
CA LEU A 151 15.76 -42.18 5.67
C LEU A 151 16.60 -40.92 6.00
N VAL A 152 17.17 -40.27 5.01
CA VAL A 152 17.88 -39.00 5.16
C VAL A 152 16.93 -37.90 5.64
N MET A 153 15.73 -37.82 5.10
CA MET A 153 14.71 -36.85 5.50
C MET A 153 14.22 -37.11 6.93
N ASN A 154 14.07 -38.35 7.34
CA ASN A 154 13.71 -38.73 8.70
C ASN A 154 14.85 -38.47 9.72
N LEU A 155 16.11 -38.65 9.32
CA LEU A 155 17.27 -38.30 10.15
C LEU A 155 17.44 -36.76 10.29
N LEU A 156 17.14 -36.02 9.22
CA LEU A 156 17.13 -34.54 9.25
C LEU A 156 16.01 -33.99 10.13
N THR A 157 14.80 -34.55 10.06
CA THR A 157 13.68 -34.14 10.92
C THR A 157 13.93 -34.49 12.40
N LYS A 158 14.55 -35.64 12.71
CA LYS A 158 14.96 -35.98 14.08
C LYS A 158 16.12 -35.11 14.62
N ARG A 159 17.00 -34.58 13.78
CA ARG A 159 18.11 -33.68 14.19
C ARG A 159 17.69 -32.22 14.33
N MET A 160 16.59 -31.80 13.69
CA MET A 160 16.09 -30.41 13.75
C MET A 160 15.12 -30.14 14.91
N GLY A 161 15.10 -30.98 15.95
CA GLY A 161 14.25 -30.79 17.12
C GLY A 161 12.78 -31.05 16.77
N GLY A 162 12.24 -32.12 17.32
CA GLY A 162 10.90 -32.62 17.05
C GLY A 162 9.76 -31.65 17.41
N ASP A 163 9.53 -30.68 16.51
CA ASP A 163 8.25 -30.01 16.44
C ASP A 163 8.01 -29.62 14.95
N GLY A 164 7.32 -30.49 14.30
CA GLY A 164 6.46 -30.34 13.15
C GLY A 164 6.83 -29.42 11.99
N MET A 165 7.66 -29.87 11.04
CA MET A 165 7.74 -29.23 9.72
C MET A 165 6.46 -29.44 8.87
N MET A 166 5.59 -30.37 9.23
CA MET A 166 4.29 -30.62 8.56
C MET A 166 3.10 -30.01 9.30
N GLY A 167 3.29 -29.53 10.57
CA GLY A 167 2.27 -28.79 11.32
C GLY A 167 2.43 -27.27 11.29
N GLY A 168 3.49 -26.75 10.65
CA GLY A 168 3.83 -25.32 10.68
C GLY A 168 3.34 -24.49 9.49
N PHE A 169 2.84 -25.10 8.43
CA PHE A 169 2.26 -24.35 7.29
C PHE A 169 0.93 -23.66 7.62
N GLY A 170 0.30 -23.98 8.76
CA GLY A 170 -0.98 -23.40 9.18
C GLY A 170 -0.89 -22.39 10.33
N LYS A 171 0.26 -22.22 10.99
CA LYS A 171 0.44 -21.17 12.01
C LYS A 171 1.06 -19.96 11.37
N SER A 172 0.23 -19.09 10.85
CA SER A 172 0.62 -17.74 10.44
C SER A 172 1.27 -17.04 11.64
N LYS A 173 2.55 -16.64 11.50
CA LYS A 173 3.17 -15.63 12.37
C LYS A 173 2.69 -14.24 11.97
N ALA A 174 1.37 -14.06 11.83
CA ALA A 174 0.83 -12.72 11.73
C ALA A 174 1.22 -12.01 13.04
N LYS A 175 1.89 -10.88 12.93
CA LYS A 175 2.08 -9.96 14.05
C LYS A 175 0.71 -9.35 14.34
N VAL A 176 -0.12 -10.07 15.08
CA VAL A 176 -1.29 -9.48 15.71
C VAL A 176 -0.73 -8.54 16.78
N TYR A 177 -0.87 -7.25 16.56
CA TYR A 177 -0.44 -6.26 17.54
C TYR A 177 -1.48 -6.21 18.65
N MET A 178 -1.22 -6.95 19.73
CA MET A 178 -2.00 -6.84 20.96
C MET A 178 -1.35 -5.80 21.87
N GLU A 179 -2.02 -4.68 22.05
CA GLU A 179 -1.69 -3.68 23.05
C GLU A 179 -2.51 -3.98 24.32
N LYS A 180 -1.87 -4.34 25.43
CA LYS A 180 -2.58 -4.61 26.70
C LYS A 180 -3.25 -3.35 27.27
N GLN A 181 -2.63 -2.20 27.06
CA GLN A 181 -3.15 -0.87 27.39
C GLN A 181 -2.69 0.09 26.31
N THR A 182 -3.60 0.83 25.70
CA THR A 182 -3.30 1.78 24.62
C THR A 182 -2.67 3.07 25.14
N GLY A 183 -2.89 3.41 26.41
CA GLY A 183 -2.45 4.68 26.99
C GLY A 183 -3.13 5.92 26.40
N VAL A 184 -4.07 5.76 25.46
CA VAL A 184 -4.82 6.80 24.78
C VAL A 184 -6.26 6.80 25.30
N THR A 185 -6.81 7.97 25.62
CA THR A 185 -8.19 8.13 26.13
C THR A 185 -8.94 9.16 25.29
N PHE A 186 -10.23 9.36 25.54
CA PHE A 186 -11.02 10.40 24.88
C PHE A 186 -10.50 11.82 25.11
N LYS A 187 -9.65 12.05 26.14
CA LYS A 187 -8.97 13.32 26.36
C LYS A 187 -7.92 13.64 25.29
N ASP A 188 -7.43 12.62 24.59
CA ASP A 188 -6.42 12.74 23.54
C ASP A 188 -7.07 12.86 22.13
N VAL A 189 -8.39 12.66 22.06
CA VAL A 189 -9.19 12.85 20.85
C VAL A 189 -9.98 14.14 21.01
N ALA A 190 -9.69 15.13 20.18
CA ALA A 190 -10.39 16.41 20.18
C ALA A 190 -11.43 16.46 19.05
N GLY A 191 -12.52 17.18 19.28
CA GLY A 191 -13.67 17.15 18.38
C GLY A 191 -14.33 15.75 18.37
N GLN A 192 -15.14 15.43 17.38
CA GLN A 192 -15.79 14.11 17.22
C GLN A 192 -16.72 13.76 18.39
N ASP A 193 -17.45 14.75 18.92
CA ASP A 193 -18.24 14.55 20.16
C ASP A 193 -19.40 13.58 19.92
N GLU A 194 -20.05 13.61 18.77
CA GLU A 194 -21.10 12.68 18.38
C GLU A 194 -20.58 11.25 18.21
N ALA A 195 -19.37 11.11 17.65
CA ALA A 195 -18.73 9.80 17.52
C ALA A 195 -18.32 9.25 18.89
N LYS A 196 -17.80 10.09 19.78
CA LYS A 196 -17.49 9.71 21.17
C LYS A 196 -18.73 9.27 21.94
N GLU A 197 -19.83 10.01 21.84
CA GLU A 197 -21.09 9.67 22.50
C GLU A 197 -21.59 8.30 22.03
N SER A 198 -21.60 8.05 20.72
CA SER A 198 -21.98 6.75 20.15
C SER A 198 -21.07 5.61 20.62
N LEU A 199 -19.77 5.87 20.83
CA LEU A 199 -18.81 4.88 21.32
C LEU A 199 -18.87 4.70 22.83
N GLN A 200 -19.34 5.69 23.59
CA GLN A 200 -19.51 5.61 25.03
C GLN A 200 -20.49 4.50 25.43
N GLU A 201 -21.52 4.25 24.62
CA GLU A 201 -22.44 3.13 24.83
C GLU A 201 -21.71 1.76 24.73
N ILE A 202 -20.75 1.65 23.81
CA ILE A 202 -19.93 0.43 23.68
C ILE A 202 -19.03 0.23 24.89
N ILE A 203 -18.46 1.32 25.44
CA ILE A 203 -17.65 1.29 26.66
C ILE A 203 -18.50 0.88 27.87
N ASP A 204 -19.67 1.49 28.05
CA ASP A 204 -20.59 1.14 29.15
C ASP A 204 -21.00 -0.34 29.07
N PHE A 205 -21.24 -0.84 27.86
CA PHE A 205 -21.51 -2.25 27.64
C PHE A 205 -20.34 -3.17 28.04
N LEU A 206 -19.11 -2.84 27.65
CA LEU A 206 -17.93 -3.64 28.01
C LEU A 206 -17.76 -3.74 29.53
N HIS A 207 -18.14 -2.68 30.26
CA HIS A 207 -18.10 -2.65 31.74
C HIS A 207 -19.31 -3.34 32.37
N ASN A 208 -20.52 -3.15 31.82
CA ASN A 208 -21.77 -3.54 32.47
C ASN A 208 -22.71 -4.33 31.53
N PRO A 209 -22.29 -5.48 30.97
CA PRO A 209 -23.10 -6.22 29.97
C PRO A 209 -24.46 -6.68 30.53
N GLN A 210 -24.54 -6.94 31.82
CA GLN A 210 -25.77 -7.42 32.46
C GLN A 210 -26.90 -6.37 32.46
N LYS A 211 -26.59 -5.09 32.52
CA LYS A 211 -27.57 -3.98 32.48
C LYS A 211 -28.37 -4.00 31.19
N TYR A 212 -27.71 -4.30 30.07
CA TYR A 212 -28.33 -4.34 28.75
C TYR A 212 -29.13 -5.63 28.50
N THR A 213 -28.57 -6.77 28.93
CA THR A 213 -29.25 -8.06 28.77
C THR A 213 -30.51 -8.17 29.65
N ALA A 214 -30.55 -7.52 30.81
CA ALA A 214 -31.69 -7.54 31.73
C ALA A 214 -32.98 -6.92 31.14
N ILE A 215 -32.84 -5.93 30.24
CA ILE A 215 -33.95 -5.28 29.53
C ILE A 215 -34.19 -5.86 28.13
N GLY A 216 -33.44 -6.92 27.75
CA GLY A 216 -33.60 -7.57 26.44
C GLY A 216 -32.93 -6.83 25.27
N ALA A 217 -32.09 -5.85 25.53
CA ALA A 217 -31.34 -5.13 24.49
C ALA A 217 -30.35 -6.05 23.79
N LYS A 218 -30.42 -6.06 22.45
CA LYS A 218 -29.40 -6.74 21.63
C LYS A 218 -28.25 -5.77 21.36
N LEU A 219 -27.07 -6.16 21.76
CA LEU A 219 -25.89 -5.35 21.61
C LEU A 219 -25.29 -5.48 20.22
N PRO A 220 -24.77 -4.38 19.67
CA PRO A 220 -24.02 -4.45 18.43
C PRO A 220 -22.77 -5.30 18.64
N LYS A 221 -22.52 -6.27 17.76
CA LYS A 221 -21.29 -7.04 17.76
C LYS A 221 -20.10 -6.22 17.24
N GLY A 222 -20.40 -5.19 16.43
CA GLY A 222 -19.39 -4.33 15.88
C GLY A 222 -19.89 -2.97 15.46
N ALA A 223 -18.97 -2.02 15.35
CA ALA A 223 -19.22 -0.69 14.79
C ALA A 223 -18.23 -0.38 13.68
N LEU A 224 -18.71 0.31 12.64
CA LEU A 224 -17.92 0.76 11.50
C LEU A 224 -17.68 2.26 11.62
N LEU A 225 -16.40 2.64 11.78
CA LEU A 225 -15.93 4.02 11.73
C LEU A 225 -15.75 4.45 10.27
N VAL A 226 -16.51 5.45 9.85
CA VAL A 226 -16.54 5.92 8.46
C VAL A 226 -16.12 7.39 8.43
N GLY A 227 -15.26 7.77 7.50
CA GLY A 227 -14.87 9.17 7.33
C GLY A 227 -13.63 9.34 6.47
N SER A 228 -13.28 10.58 6.17
CA SER A 228 -12.11 10.93 5.35
C SER A 228 -10.79 10.43 5.96
N PRO A 229 -9.74 10.21 5.15
CA PRO A 229 -8.40 9.93 5.67
C PRO A 229 -7.94 11.02 6.64
N GLY A 230 -7.22 10.66 7.69
CA GLY A 230 -6.65 11.63 8.64
C GLY A 230 -7.62 12.20 9.69
N THR A 231 -8.91 11.82 9.70
CA THR A 231 -9.89 12.28 10.70
C THR A 231 -9.71 11.67 12.08
N GLY A 232 -8.83 10.67 12.24
CA GLY A 232 -8.49 10.09 13.53
C GLY A 232 -9.24 8.81 13.89
N LYS A 233 -9.79 8.06 12.92
CA LYS A 233 -10.53 6.80 13.14
C LYS A 233 -9.76 5.78 13.97
N THR A 234 -8.50 5.53 13.62
CA THR A 234 -7.60 4.63 14.35
C THR A 234 -7.31 5.11 15.77
N LEU A 235 -7.10 6.43 15.94
CA LEU A 235 -6.89 7.06 17.24
C LEU A 235 -8.13 6.93 18.12
N LEU A 236 -9.30 7.15 17.56
CA LEU A 236 -10.59 7.02 18.25
C LEU A 236 -10.83 5.57 18.71
N ALA A 237 -10.54 4.57 17.86
CA ALA A 237 -10.63 3.16 18.24
C ALA A 237 -9.68 2.80 19.41
N LYS A 238 -8.44 3.32 19.39
CA LYS A 238 -7.50 3.18 20.51
C LYS A 238 -7.99 3.86 21.79
N ALA A 239 -8.61 5.03 21.67
CA ALA A 239 -9.15 5.77 22.79
C ALA A 239 -10.33 5.02 23.45
N VAL A 240 -11.19 4.36 22.67
CA VAL A 240 -12.26 3.51 23.18
C VAL A 240 -11.70 2.36 24.03
N ALA A 241 -10.64 1.70 23.56
CA ALA A 241 -10.01 0.60 24.31
C ALA A 241 -9.32 1.10 25.59
N GLY A 242 -8.69 2.28 25.52
CA GLY A 242 -8.07 2.89 26.70
C GLY A 242 -9.07 3.36 27.73
N GLU A 243 -10.19 3.93 27.31
CA GLU A 243 -11.28 4.37 28.19
C GLU A 243 -11.99 3.15 28.82
N ALA A 244 -12.20 2.09 28.04
CA ALA A 244 -12.74 0.82 28.53
C ALA A 244 -11.72 0.00 29.36
N ASN A 245 -10.45 0.37 29.33
CA ASN A 245 -9.35 -0.36 29.97
C ASN A 245 -9.30 -1.86 29.61
N VAL A 246 -9.48 -2.17 28.32
CA VAL A 246 -9.47 -3.54 27.79
C VAL A 246 -8.34 -3.71 26.76
N PRO A 247 -7.85 -4.95 26.55
CA PRO A 247 -6.88 -5.25 25.51
C PRO A 247 -7.38 -4.85 24.12
N PHE A 248 -6.46 -4.31 23.30
CA PHE A 248 -6.72 -3.83 21.95
C PHE A 248 -5.94 -4.65 20.93
N PHE A 249 -6.64 -5.31 20.01
CA PHE A 249 -6.06 -6.02 18.89
C PHE A 249 -6.21 -5.15 17.64
N SER A 250 -5.10 -4.76 17.02
CA SER A 250 -5.11 -3.97 15.79
C SER A 250 -4.52 -4.75 14.63
N ILE A 251 -5.22 -4.73 13.50
CA ILE A 251 -4.79 -5.34 12.24
C ILE A 251 -5.29 -4.47 11.08
N SER A 252 -4.50 -4.38 10.00
CA SER A 252 -4.97 -3.79 8.75
C SER A 252 -5.71 -4.81 7.90
N GLY A 253 -6.77 -4.40 7.20
CA GLY A 253 -7.45 -5.24 6.22
C GLY A 253 -6.49 -5.78 5.15
N SER A 254 -5.48 -5.02 4.78
CA SER A 254 -4.43 -5.44 3.85
C SER A 254 -3.59 -6.62 4.37
N ASP A 255 -3.45 -6.78 5.69
CA ASP A 255 -2.73 -7.90 6.29
C ASP A 255 -3.43 -9.26 6.09
N PHE A 256 -4.69 -9.25 5.73
CA PHE A 256 -5.45 -10.45 5.40
C PHE A 256 -5.34 -10.85 3.92
N VAL A 257 -4.83 -9.95 3.06
CA VAL A 257 -4.66 -10.21 1.63
C VAL A 257 -3.27 -10.81 1.40
N GLU A 258 -3.22 -12.08 1.02
CA GLU A 258 -1.97 -12.83 0.78
C GLU A 258 -1.99 -13.47 -0.60
N MET A 259 -0.82 -13.81 -1.13
CA MET A 259 -0.71 -14.51 -2.42
C MET A 259 -1.10 -15.99 -2.35
N PHE A 260 -1.16 -16.59 -1.15
CA PHE A 260 -1.47 -18.01 -0.97
C PHE A 260 -2.90 -18.22 -0.48
N VAL A 261 -3.68 -18.96 -1.24
CA VAL A 261 -5.09 -19.25 -0.93
C VAL A 261 -5.26 -19.87 0.46
N GLY A 262 -6.16 -19.29 1.25
CA GLY A 262 -6.53 -19.76 2.60
C GLY A 262 -5.68 -19.20 3.74
N MET A 263 -4.59 -18.47 3.48
CA MET A 263 -3.80 -17.87 4.55
C MET A 263 -4.52 -16.71 5.23
N GLY A 264 -5.22 -15.86 4.47
CA GLY A 264 -6.03 -14.77 5.01
C GLY A 264 -7.12 -15.30 5.97
N ALA A 265 -7.86 -16.31 5.55
CA ALA A 265 -8.87 -16.95 6.38
C ALA A 265 -8.29 -17.57 7.67
N SER A 266 -7.08 -18.13 7.61
CA SER A 266 -6.40 -18.65 8.80
C SER A 266 -6.02 -17.53 9.78
N ARG A 267 -5.54 -16.39 9.29
CA ARG A 267 -5.24 -15.21 10.13
C ARG A 267 -6.47 -14.65 10.83
N VAL A 268 -7.58 -14.56 10.12
CA VAL A 268 -8.86 -14.14 10.72
C VAL A 268 -9.21 -15.07 11.88
N ARG A 269 -9.17 -16.38 11.69
CA ARG A 269 -9.47 -17.36 12.74
C ARG A 269 -8.53 -17.24 13.93
N ASP A 270 -7.22 -17.12 13.67
CA ASP A 270 -6.21 -16.98 14.71
C ASP A 270 -6.42 -15.71 15.54
N LEU A 271 -6.76 -14.58 14.91
CA LEU A 271 -7.06 -13.32 15.58
C LEU A 271 -8.23 -13.48 16.55
N PHE A 272 -9.37 -14.01 16.09
CA PHE A 272 -10.56 -14.20 16.94
C PHE A 272 -10.32 -15.22 18.04
N GLN A 273 -9.56 -16.29 17.80
CA GLN A 273 -9.18 -17.25 18.84
C GLN A 273 -8.27 -16.64 19.91
N GLN A 274 -7.35 -15.73 19.53
CA GLN A 274 -6.51 -15.02 20.50
C GLN A 274 -7.33 -14.04 21.32
N ALA A 275 -8.23 -13.26 20.69
CA ALA A 275 -9.13 -12.35 21.35
C ALA A 275 -10.05 -13.05 22.35
N ALA A 276 -10.59 -14.21 21.97
CA ALA A 276 -11.45 -15.01 22.85
C ALA A 276 -10.76 -15.48 24.16
N LYS A 277 -9.43 -15.61 24.14
CA LYS A 277 -8.65 -16.02 25.34
C LYS A 277 -8.46 -14.90 26.37
N VAL A 278 -8.57 -13.65 25.93
CA VAL A 278 -8.28 -12.46 26.75
C VAL A 278 -9.49 -11.52 26.90
N ALA A 279 -10.68 -11.99 26.51
CA ALA A 279 -11.90 -11.22 26.65
C ALA A 279 -12.13 -10.79 28.12
N PRO A 280 -12.63 -9.56 28.38
CA PRO A 280 -13.16 -8.60 27.40
C PRO A 280 -12.03 -7.88 26.61
N CYS A 281 -12.27 -7.63 25.30
CA CYS A 281 -11.27 -6.96 24.45
C CYS A 281 -11.94 -6.31 23.24
N ILE A 282 -11.19 -5.43 22.56
CA ILE A 282 -11.59 -4.81 21.30
C ILE A 282 -10.70 -5.34 20.17
N ILE A 283 -11.33 -5.79 19.08
CA ILE A 283 -10.68 -6.11 17.81
C ILE A 283 -10.91 -4.91 16.87
N PHE A 284 -9.84 -4.33 16.38
CA PHE A 284 -9.91 -3.23 15.41
C PHE A 284 -9.30 -3.66 14.07
N ILE A 285 -10.09 -3.50 13.01
CA ILE A 285 -9.71 -3.78 11.63
C ILE A 285 -9.68 -2.45 10.88
N ASP A 286 -8.48 -1.95 10.62
CA ASP A 286 -8.31 -0.75 9.82
C ASP A 286 -8.38 -1.09 8.33
N GLU A 287 -8.81 -0.15 7.49
CA GLU A 287 -8.91 -0.33 6.03
C GLU A 287 -9.69 -1.62 5.66
N ILE A 288 -10.84 -1.84 6.30
CA ILE A 288 -11.63 -3.07 6.09
C ILE A 288 -12.06 -3.26 4.63
N ASP A 289 -12.09 -2.21 3.85
CA ASP A 289 -12.39 -2.21 2.41
C ASP A 289 -11.38 -3.01 1.58
N ALA A 290 -10.17 -3.27 2.10
CA ALA A 290 -9.20 -4.16 1.45
C ALA A 290 -9.71 -5.61 1.37
N VAL A 291 -10.50 -6.08 2.35
CA VAL A 291 -11.06 -7.44 2.41
C VAL A 291 -12.56 -7.46 2.15
N GLY A 292 -13.23 -6.39 2.58
CA GLY A 292 -14.70 -6.30 2.61
C GLY A 292 -15.35 -5.83 1.31
N ARG A 293 -14.64 -5.78 0.20
CA ARG A 293 -15.15 -5.25 -1.07
C ARG A 293 -16.30 -6.09 -1.62
N ALA A 294 -17.36 -5.43 -2.12
CA ALA A 294 -18.47 -6.07 -2.81
C ALA A 294 -18.02 -6.83 -4.06
N ARG A 295 -18.74 -7.90 -4.38
CA ARG A 295 -18.43 -8.76 -5.52
C ARG A 295 -18.64 -8.01 -6.83
N ASP A 296 -17.58 -7.86 -7.60
CA ASP A 296 -17.67 -7.34 -8.96
C ASP A 296 -17.55 -8.51 -9.96
N ASN A 297 -18.65 -8.84 -10.62
CA ASN A 297 -18.74 -9.96 -11.57
C ASN A 297 -17.92 -9.76 -12.85
N ARG A 298 -17.26 -8.61 -13.04
CA ARG A 298 -16.58 -8.23 -14.29
C ARG A 298 -15.12 -8.64 -14.37
N TYR A 299 -14.46 -8.93 -13.24
CA TYR A 299 -13.05 -9.34 -13.23
C TYR A 299 -12.90 -10.59 -12.37
N GLY A 300 -12.79 -11.75 -13.02
CA GLY A 300 -12.58 -13.04 -12.38
C GLY A 300 -11.27 -13.09 -11.57
N ASN A 301 -11.31 -13.80 -10.45
CA ASN A 301 -10.21 -14.31 -9.63
C ASN A 301 -9.91 -13.61 -8.29
N ASN A 302 -10.93 -13.23 -7.52
CA ASN A 302 -10.73 -12.83 -6.11
C ASN A 302 -11.19 -13.91 -5.12
N SER A 303 -11.00 -15.20 -5.46
CA SER A 303 -11.45 -16.33 -4.61
C SER A 303 -10.85 -16.31 -3.20
N GLU A 304 -9.65 -15.76 -3.04
CA GLU A 304 -9.00 -15.64 -1.73
C GLU A 304 -9.62 -14.55 -0.87
N GLN A 305 -9.87 -13.37 -1.43
CA GLN A 305 -10.55 -12.29 -0.71
C GLN A 305 -11.96 -12.70 -0.28
N GLU A 306 -12.71 -13.38 -1.15
CA GLU A 306 -14.03 -13.93 -0.82
C GLU A 306 -13.96 -14.96 0.30
N GLN A 307 -12.97 -15.86 0.27
CA GLN A 307 -12.78 -16.85 1.32
C GLN A 307 -12.45 -16.19 2.66
N THR A 308 -11.61 -15.18 2.64
CA THR A 308 -11.22 -14.39 3.82
C THR A 308 -12.40 -13.60 4.37
N LEU A 309 -13.17 -12.94 3.49
CA LEU A 309 -14.41 -12.24 3.88
C LEU A 309 -15.42 -13.19 4.51
N ASN A 310 -15.68 -14.34 3.88
CA ASN A 310 -16.61 -15.34 4.41
C ASN A 310 -16.16 -15.87 5.77
N GLN A 311 -14.84 -16.06 5.98
CA GLN A 311 -14.31 -16.44 7.28
C GLN A 311 -14.52 -15.31 8.31
N LEU A 312 -14.25 -14.04 7.95
CA LEU A 312 -14.49 -12.89 8.82
C LEU A 312 -15.97 -12.81 9.24
N LEU A 313 -16.89 -12.96 8.29
CA LEU A 313 -18.32 -12.98 8.56
C LEU A 313 -18.70 -14.12 9.49
N SER A 314 -18.13 -15.31 9.28
CA SER A 314 -18.36 -16.49 10.13
C SER A 314 -17.84 -16.29 11.56
N GLU A 315 -16.67 -15.69 11.74
CA GLU A 315 -16.12 -15.41 13.07
C GLU A 315 -16.95 -14.35 13.82
N ILE A 316 -17.38 -13.27 13.12
CA ILE A 316 -18.24 -12.23 13.71
C ILE A 316 -19.60 -12.83 14.09
N ASP A 317 -20.19 -13.69 13.26
CA ASP A 317 -21.45 -14.34 13.58
C ASP A 317 -21.31 -15.33 14.75
N GLY A 318 -20.16 -16.01 14.83
CA GLY A 318 -19.90 -17.09 15.77
C GLY A 318 -19.55 -16.67 17.18
N PHE A 319 -19.14 -15.41 17.45
CA PHE A 319 -18.88 -15.00 18.82
C PHE A 319 -20.13 -14.49 19.55
N GLU A 320 -20.20 -14.81 20.83
CA GLU A 320 -21.27 -14.38 21.71
C GLU A 320 -20.93 -12.99 22.29
N PRO A 321 -21.80 -11.99 22.13
CA PRO A 321 -21.58 -10.65 22.71
C PRO A 321 -21.37 -10.69 24.23
N SER A 322 -21.97 -11.66 24.91
CA SER A 322 -21.81 -11.87 26.37
C SER A 322 -20.37 -12.09 26.83
N LYS A 323 -19.47 -12.49 25.93
CA LYS A 323 -18.05 -12.66 26.24
C LYS A 323 -17.27 -11.35 26.27
N GLY A 324 -17.88 -10.21 25.94
CA GLY A 324 -17.27 -8.89 25.98
C GLY A 324 -16.25 -8.64 24.85
N ILE A 325 -16.43 -9.27 23.68
CA ILE A 325 -15.65 -8.98 22.49
C ILE A 325 -16.42 -8.00 21.62
N VAL A 326 -15.81 -6.89 21.25
CA VAL A 326 -16.38 -5.89 20.32
C VAL A 326 -15.43 -5.74 19.13
N CYS A 327 -15.99 -5.78 17.91
CA CYS A 327 -15.26 -5.51 16.69
C CYS A 327 -15.48 -4.06 16.26
N LEU A 328 -14.40 -3.29 16.13
CA LEU A 328 -14.42 -1.99 15.45
C LEU A 328 -13.74 -2.15 14.10
N ALA A 329 -14.33 -1.56 13.07
CA ALA A 329 -13.69 -1.49 11.76
C ALA A 329 -13.62 -0.04 11.29
N ALA A 330 -12.65 0.30 10.45
CA ALA A 330 -12.54 1.62 9.85
C ALA A 330 -12.43 1.52 8.33
N THR A 331 -13.08 2.47 7.63
CA THR A 331 -12.96 2.62 6.19
C THR A 331 -13.11 4.08 5.77
N ASN A 332 -12.50 4.42 4.66
CA ASN A 332 -12.71 5.68 3.95
C ASN A 332 -13.73 5.52 2.81
N ARG A 333 -14.14 4.28 2.49
CA ARG A 333 -14.94 3.93 1.32
C ARG A 333 -16.09 2.97 1.68
N PRO A 334 -17.08 3.44 2.43
CA PRO A 334 -18.18 2.57 2.90
C PRO A 334 -19.05 2.03 1.74
N GLU A 335 -19.08 2.73 0.60
CA GLU A 335 -19.88 2.40 -0.57
C GLU A 335 -19.41 1.12 -1.29
N ILE A 336 -18.12 0.79 -1.21
CA ILE A 336 -17.58 -0.42 -1.86
C ILE A 336 -17.69 -1.68 -1.00
N LEU A 337 -18.11 -1.54 0.27
CA LEU A 337 -18.23 -2.67 1.18
C LEU A 337 -19.38 -3.62 0.80
N ASP A 338 -19.13 -4.91 0.96
CA ASP A 338 -20.19 -5.92 0.82
C ASP A 338 -21.29 -5.67 1.85
N LYS A 339 -22.53 -5.61 1.36
CA LYS A 339 -23.73 -5.40 2.18
C LYS A 339 -23.88 -6.44 3.30
N ALA A 340 -23.26 -7.61 3.15
CA ALA A 340 -23.25 -8.64 4.18
C ALA A 340 -22.54 -8.21 5.45
N LEU A 341 -21.48 -7.38 5.35
CA LEU A 341 -20.78 -6.82 6.52
C LEU A 341 -21.68 -5.88 7.34
N LEU A 342 -22.60 -5.20 6.68
CA LEU A 342 -23.43 -4.15 7.24
C LEU A 342 -24.79 -4.66 7.77
N ARG A 343 -25.01 -5.99 7.75
CA ARG A 343 -26.24 -6.60 8.26
C ARG A 343 -26.28 -6.58 9.79
N PRO A 344 -27.49 -6.47 10.39
CA PRO A 344 -27.67 -6.58 11.83
C PRO A 344 -26.96 -7.81 12.42
N GLY A 345 -26.24 -7.60 13.53
CA GLY A 345 -25.42 -8.61 14.18
C GLY A 345 -23.96 -8.69 13.69
N ARG A 346 -23.52 -7.75 12.84
CA ARG A 346 -22.14 -7.58 12.37
C ARG A 346 -21.69 -6.14 12.61
N PHE A 347 -21.33 -5.37 11.57
CA PHE A 347 -21.06 -3.93 11.67
C PHE A 347 -22.37 -3.14 11.45
N ASP A 348 -23.29 -3.31 12.35
CA ASP A 348 -24.63 -2.73 12.24
C ASP A 348 -24.73 -1.27 12.69
N ARG A 349 -23.72 -0.78 13.45
CA ARG A 349 -23.59 0.63 13.78
C ARG A 349 -22.57 1.31 12.87
N ARG A 350 -23.01 2.35 12.17
CA ARG A 350 -22.11 3.25 11.44
C ARG A 350 -21.89 4.48 12.29
N ILE A 351 -20.63 4.78 12.56
CA ILE A 351 -20.19 5.95 13.32
C ILE A 351 -19.38 6.83 12.36
N ILE A 352 -19.94 8.00 12.08
CA ILE A 352 -19.31 8.95 11.16
C ILE A 352 -18.26 9.73 11.94
N VAL A 353 -17.05 9.79 11.38
CA VAL A 353 -15.90 10.53 11.91
C VAL A 353 -15.58 11.62 10.90
N ASP A 354 -16.31 12.72 11.01
CA ASP A 354 -16.25 13.83 10.07
C ASP A 354 -15.00 14.69 10.23
N LYS A 355 -14.79 15.61 9.28
CA LYS A 355 -13.81 16.67 9.43
C LYS A 355 -14.21 17.55 10.62
N PRO A 356 -13.25 17.98 11.45
CA PRO A 356 -13.56 18.79 12.62
C PRO A 356 -14.06 20.18 12.21
N ASN A 357 -15.13 20.66 12.86
CA ASN A 357 -15.60 22.04 12.77
C ASN A 357 -14.59 23.00 13.43
N LEU A 358 -14.83 24.30 13.39
CA LEU A 358 -13.93 25.32 13.95
C LEU A 358 -13.53 25.02 15.40
N GLN A 359 -14.50 24.67 16.25
CA GLN A 359 -14.22 24.35 17.65
C GLN A 359 -13.41 23.06 17.77
N GLY A 360 -13.75 22.02 16.99
CA GLY A 360 -13.00 20.77 16.93
C GLY A 360 -11.57 20.95 16.46
N ARG A 361 -11.32 21.84 15.46
CA ARG A 361 -9.96 22.19 15.02
C ARG A 361 -9.19 22.92 16.12
N LEU A 362 -9.82 23.89 16.79
CA LEU A 362 -9.21 24.59 17.92
C LEU A 362 -8.80 23.61 19.04
N ASP A 363 -9.68 22.68 19.40
CA ASP A 363 -9.39 21.71 20.45
C ASP A 363 -8.35 20.67 20.01
N THR A 364 -8.33 20.30 18.72
CA THR A 364 -7.28 19.46 18.13
C THR A 364 -5.92 20.17 18.19
N LEU A 365 -5.86 21.44 17.83
CA LEU A 365 -4.63 22.24 17.97
C LEU A 365 -4.16 22.30 19.42
N LYS A 366 -5.06 22.52 20.39
CA LYS A 366 -4.73 22.48 21.81
C LYS A 366 -4.14 21.12 22.26
N VAL A 367 -4.68 20.01 21.74
CA VAL A 367 -4.15 18.67 22.05
C VAL A 367 -2.74 18.52 21.50
N HIS A 368 -2.49 18.88 20.24
CA HIS A 368 -1.18 18.72 19.61
C HIS A 368 -0.13 19.69 20.15
N THR A 369 -0.55 20.85 20.66
CA THR A 369 0.37 21.84 21.26
C THR A 369 0.68 21.60 22.74
N ARG A 370 0.02 20.67 23.44
CA ARG A 370 0.25 20.38 24.87
C ARG A 370 1.71 20.14 25.25
N LYS A 371 2.50 19.56 24.34
CA LYS A 371 3.91 19.21 24.56
C LYS A 371 4.88 20.22 23.94
N ILE A 372 4.37 21.27 23.33
CA ILE A 372 5.15 22.28 22.62
C ILE A 372 5.13 23.58 23.43
N LYS A 373 6.28 24.24 23.51
CA LYS A 373 6.37 25.56 24.14
C LYS A 373 5.88 26.63 23.17
N LEU A 374 4.72 27.19 23.44
CA LEU A 374 4.18 28.32 22.69
C LEU A 374 4.65 29.64 23.29
N SER A 375 4.75 30.66 22.49
CA SER A 375 4.93 32.06 22.90
C SER A 375 3.57 32.68 23.27
N ASP A 376 3.58 33.76 24.02
CA ASP A 376 2.36 34.42 24.51
C ASP A 376 1.54 35.11 23.40
N ASP A 377 2.13 35.30 22.22
CA ASP A 377 1.48 35.89 21.04
C ASP A 377 0.59 34.92 20.26
N VAL A 378 0.59 33.64 20.62
CA VAL A 378 -0.09 32.59 19.85
C VAL A 378 -1.60 32.58 20.09
N ASP A 379 -2.35 32.87 19.03
CA ASP A 379 -3.79 32.73 18.96
C ASP A 379 -4.16 31.48 18.12
N LEU A 380 -4.42 30.35 18.81
CA LEU A 380 -4.83 29.12 18.16
C LEU A 380 -6.19 29.23 17.46
N ARG A 381 -7.05 30.17 17.83
CA ARG A 381 -8.35 30.37 17.19
C ARG A 381 -8.18 30.89 15.77
N LYS A 382 -7.25 31.84 15.55
CA LYS A 382 -6.90 32.31 14.21
C LYS A 382 -6.36 31.20 13.32
N ILE A 383 -5.53 30.31 13.89
CA ILE A 383 -5.04 29.15 13.16
C ILE A 383 -6.19 28.18 12.82
N ALA A 384 -7.11 27.93 13.75
CA ALA A 384 -8.28 27.10 13.51
C ALA A 384 -9.20 27.67 12.41
N GLN A 385 -9.34 28.98 12.33
CA GLN A 385 -10.07 29.67 11.26
C GLN A 385 -9.36 29.49 9.91
N ALA A 386 -8.04 29.75 9.88
CA ALA A 386 -7.23 29.58 8.67
C ALA A 386 -7.26 28.14 8.12
N THR A 387 -7.37 27.14 8.99
CA THR A 387 -7.34 25.71 8.63
C THR A 387 -8.73 25.12 8.35
N ALA A 388 -9.66 25.91 7.79
CA ALA A 388 -10.99 25.40 7.40
C ALA A 388 -10.85 24.18 6.47
N GLY A 389 -11.61 23.12 6.77
CA GLY A 389 -11.58 21.85 6.00
C GLY A 389 -10.39 20.92 6.28
N ALA A 390 -9.40 21.33 7.09
CA ALA A 390 -8.30 20.49 7.50
C ALA A 390 -8.74 19.35 8.42
N VAL A 391 -8.10 18.19 8.30
CA VAL A 391 -8.31 17.04 9.17
C VAL A 391 -7.31 17.03 10.34
N GLY A 392 -7.55 16.16 11.33
CA GLY A 392 -6.68 16.07 12.51
C GLY A 392 -5.21 15.81 12.18
N ALA A 393 -4.93 15.01 11.15
CA ALA A 393 -3.57 14.72 10.70
C ALA A 393 -2.86 15.96 10.12
N ASP A 394 -3.59 16.81 9.39
CA ASP A 394 -3.04 18.05 8.82
C ASP A 394 -2.67 19.02 9.94
N LEU A 395 -3.55 19.14 10.95
CA LEU A 395 -3.30 20.02 12.11
C LEU A 395 -2.10 19.52 12.94
N ALA A 396 -1.95 18.21 13.10
CA ALA A 396 -0.78 17.63 13.76
C ALA A 396 0.52 17.94 12.99
N ASN A 397 0.48 17.79 11.67
CA ASN A 397 1.61 18.09 10.79
C ASN A 397 1.98 19.57 10.84
N LEU A 398 0.98 20.47 10.77
CA LEU A 398 1.14 21.92 10.90
C LEU A 398 1.88 22.29 12.19
N VAL A 399 1.43 21.76 13.32
CA VAL A 399 2.04 22.05 14.63
C VAL A 399 3.47 21.52 14.70
N ASN A 400 3.74 20.35 14.11
CA ASN A 400 5.09 19.79 14.04
C ASN A 400 6.01 20.65 13.16
N GLU A 401 5.55 21.08 11.97
CA GLU A 401 6.33 21.95 11.08
C GLU A 401 6.62 23.32 11.72
N ALA A 402 5.66 23.87 12.48
CA ALA A 402 5.87 25.11 13.23
C ALA A 402 6.98 24.96 14.29
N ALA A 403 7.00 23.83 15.00
CA ALA A 403 8.06 23.53 15.96
C ALA A 403 9.43 23.38 15.28
N LEU A 404 9.48 22.67 14.14
CA LEU A 404 10.70 22.53 13.34
C LEU A 404 11.18 23.88 12.79
N ARG A 405 10.26 24.75 12.37
CA ARG A 405 10.59 26.12 11.92
C ARG A 405 11.19 26.95 13.04
N ALA A 406 10.60 26.92 14.24
CA ALA A 406 11.13 27.63 15.40
C ALA A 406 12.57 27.23 15.71
N VAL A 407 12.86 25.92 15.69
CA VAL A 407 14.23 25.38 15.88
C VAL A 407 15.18 25.85 14.77
N ARG A 408 14.76 25.78 13.50
CA ARG A 408 15.55 26.28 12.35
C ARG A 408 15.89 27.76 12.47
N LYS A 409 15.02 28.55 13.11
CA LYS A 409 15.24 29.97 13.40
C LYS A 409 15.99 30.23 14.72
N GLY A 410 16.49 29.18 15.40
CA GLY A 410 17.25 29.29 16.66
C GLY A 410 16.39 29.63 17.88
N ARG A 411 15.06 29.50 17.83
CA ARG A 411 14.13 29.80 18.93
C ARG A 411 13.77 28.53 19.71
N GLN A 412 13.38 28.70 20.95
CA GLN A 412 12.93 27.64 21.85
C GLN A 412 11.41 27.58 22.04
N THR A 413 10.70 28.54 21.48
CA THR A 413 9.25 28.69 21.53
C THR A 413 8.69 28.91 20.13
N VAL A 414 7.50 28.38 19.89
CA VAL A 414 6.75 28.58 18.65
C VAL A 414 5.92 29.83 18.78
N ASN A 415 6.02 30.76 17.84
CA ASN A 415 5.22 31.97 17.78
C ASN A 415 4.10 31.87 16.74
N GLN A 416 3.23 32.90 16.67
CA GLN A 416 2.10 32.95 15.73
C GLN A 416 2.55 32.85 14.26
N GLU A 417 3.65 33.52 13.91
CA GLU A 417 4.22 33.48 12.56
C GLU A 417 4.65 32.07 12.14
N ASP A 418 5.23 31.29 13.07
CA ASP A 418 5.62 29.93 12.76
C ASP A 418 4.44 29.05 12.37
N LEU A 419 3.32 29.20 13.07
CA LEU A 419 2.09 28.45 12.77
C LEU A 419 1.48 28.89 11.43
N LEU A 420 1.44 30.19 11.15
CA LEU A 420 0.90 30.69 9.88
C LEU A 420 1.76 30.26 8.69
N VAL A 421 3.09 30.44 8.76
CA VAL A 421 3.99 30.00 7.67
C VAL A 421 4.00 28.48 7.50
N SER A 422 3.85 27.73 8.60
CA SER A 422 3.74 26.27 8.50
C SER A 422 2.42 25.83 7.87
N PHE A 423 1.33 26.54 8.13
CA PHE A 423 0.07 26.36 7.43
C PHE A 423 0.24 26.58 5.91
N GLU A 424 0.90 27.67 5.52
CA GLU A 424 1.23 27.93 4.12
C GLU A 424 2.10 26.83 3.52
N THR A 425 3.10 26.37 4.27
CA THR A 425 3.99 25.28 3.84
C THR A 425 3.25 23.97 3.62
N VAL A 426 2.27 23.65 4.46
CA VAL A 426 1.46 22.43 4.33
C VAL A 426 0.54 22.51 3.11
N ILE A 427 -0.03 23.67 2.81
CA ILE A 427 -0.96 23.86 1.67
C ILE A 427 -0.20 24.09 0.35
N ALA A 428 0.72 25.06 0.32
CA ALA A 428 1.39 25.51 -0.88
C ALA A 428 2.77 24.87 -1.10
N GLY A 429 3.27 24.11 -0.12
CA GLY A 429 4.64 23.60 -0.12
C GLY A 429 5.65 24.64 0.35
N THR A 430 6.93 24.28 0.37
CA THR A 430 8.03 25.17 0.76
C THR A 430 8.38 26.16 -0.34
N GLU A 431 8.83 27.37 0.03
CA GLU A 431 9.36 28.36 -0.91
C GLU A 431 10.53 27.80 -1.73
N LYS A 432 10.51 28.04 -3.03
CA LYS A 432 11.62 27.70 -3.94
C LYS A 432 12.64 28.85 -3.97
N LYS A 433 13.81 28.63 -3.42
CA LYS A 433 14.89 29.64 -3.39
C LYS A 433 15.64 29.81 -4.73
N ASN A 434 15.53 28.85 -5.64
CA ASN A 434 16.34 28.80 -6.87
C ASN A 434 15.52 28.95 -8.16
N THR A 435 14.26 29.38 -8.09
CA THR A 435 13.47 29.63 -9.30
C THR A 435 13.68 31.09 -9.72
N VAL A 436 14.36 31.30 -10.84
CA VAL A 436 14.54 32.61 -11.44
C VAL A 436 13.44 32.79 -12.47
N LEU A 437 12.42 33.59 -12.16
CA LEU A 437 11.43 34.04 -13.13
C LEU A 437 12.01 35.19 -13.94
N THR A 438 11.69 35.24 -15.21
CA THR A 438 11.99 36.45 -16.02
C THR A 438 11.12 37.62 -15.53
N ASP A 439 11.57 38.84 -15.75
CA ASP A 439 10.80 40.04 -15.35
C ASP A 439 9.38 40.05 -15.92
N MET A 440 9.21 39.55 -17.15
CA MET A 440 7.90 39.42 -17.79
C MET A 440 7.03 38.38 -17.09
N GLU A 441 7.57 37.21 -16.73
CA GLU A 441 6.85 36.19 -15.99
C GLU A 441 6.47 36.69 -14.59
N LYS A 442 7.39 37.37 -13.90
CA LYS A 442 7.11 37.95 -12.57
C LYS A 442 5.97 38.96 -12.63
N ARG A 443 5.94 39.82 -13.67
CA ARG A 443 4.83 40.73 -13.91
C ARG A 443 3.53 39.98 -14.21
N LEU A 444 3.55 39.00 -15.08
CA LEU A 444 2.37 38.20 -15.41
C LEU A 444 1.77 37.54 -14.16
N VAL A 445 2.60 36.92 -13.31
CA VAL A 445 2.17 36.31 -12.04
C VAL A 445 1.60 37.39 -11.09
N ALA A 446 2.25 38.52 -10.95
CA ALA A 446 1.77 39.61 -10.06
C ALA A 446 0.38 40.08 -10.45
N TYR A 447 0.16 40.38 -11.73
CA TYR A 447 -1.15 40.80 -12.23
C TYR A 447 -2.20 39.70 -12.15
N HIS A 448 -1.80 38.43 -12.33
CA HIS A 448 -2.67 37.28 -12.17
C HIS A 448 -3.18 37.19 -10.70
N GLU A 449 -2.28 37.20 -9.74
CA GLU A 449 -2.64 37.08 -8.30
C GLU A 449 -3.43 38.29 -7.82
N VAL A 450 -3.03 39.52 -8.22
CA VAL A 450 -3.81 40.71 -7.90
C VAL A 450 -5.17 40.68 -8.59
N GLY A 451 -5.29 40.07 -9.78
CA GLY A 451 -6.56 39.86 -10.44
C GLY A 451 -7.56 39.10 -9.60
N HIS A 452 -7.12 37.98 -9.01
CA HIS A 452 -7.93 37.22 -8.06
C HIS A 452 -8.30 38.05 -6.83
N ALA A 453 -7.31 38.69 -6.23
CA ALA A 453 -7.48 39.46 -5.00
C ALA A 453 -8.39 40.69 -5.16
N LEU A 454 -8.25 41.40 -6.26
CA LEU A 454 -9.03 42.60 -6.51
C LEU A 454 -10.50 42.28 -6.83
N VAL A 455 -10.76 41.22 -7.62
CA VAL A 455 -12.12 40.73 -7.84
C VAL A 455 -12.76 40.34 -6.51
N ALA A 456 -12.04 39.59 -5.68
CA ALA A 456 -12.51 39.17 -4.36
C ALA A 456 -12.81 40.39 -3.44
N ALA A 457 -11.92 41.38 -3.41
CA ALA A 457 -12.06 42.55 -2.53
C ALA A 457 -13.21 43.47 -2.92
N LEU A 458 -13.59 43.49 -4.21
CA LEU A 458 -14.66 44.35 -4.72
C LEU A 458 -16.05 43.70 -4.68
N GLU A 459 -16.10 42.37 -4.49
CA GLU A 459 -17.35 41.61 -4.41
C GLU A 459 -17.86 41.49 -2.97
N LYS A 460 -19.17 41.73 -2.77
CA LYS A 460 -19.80 41.76 -1.43
C LYS A 460 -19.85 40.41 -0.72
N HIS A 461 -19.88 39.31 -1.48
CA HIS A 461 -20.08 37.95 -0.96
C HIS A 461 -18.81 37.11 -1.03
N SER A 462 -17.68 37.75 -1.30
CA SER A 462 -16.38 37.06 -1.34
C SER A 462 -15.81 36.89 0.06
N GLN A 463 -14.96 35.89 0.21
CA GLN A 463 -14.15 35.72 1.41
C GLN A 463 -13.01 36.77 1.44
N PRO A 464 -12.66 37.34 2.60
CA PRO A 464 -11.59 38.32 2.68
C PRO A 464 -10.24 37.72 2.27
N VAL A 465 -9.50 38.51 1.52
CA VAL A 465 -8.12 38.18 1.15
C VAL A 465 -7.22 38.38 2.36
N SER A 466 -6.45 37.35 2.70
CA SER A 466 -5.50 37.38 3.80
C SER A 466 -4.08 37.74 3.36
N LYS A 467 -3.67 37.18 2.20
CA LYS A 467 -2.30 37.32 1.70
C LYS A 467 -2.26 37.15 0.19
N ILE A 468 -1.38 37.89 -0.47
CA ILE A 468 -1.05 37.70 -1.90
C ILE A 468 0.46 37.60 -2.00
N THR A 469 0.98 36.61 -2.72
CA THR A 469 2.43 36.43 -2.92
C THR A 469 2.75 35.95 -4.33
N ILE A 470 3.91 36.40 -4.83
CA ILE A 470 4.50 35.95 -6.09
C ILE A 470 5.77 35.13 -5.87
N VAL A 471 6.01 34.69 -4.64
CA VAL A 471 7.12 33.78 -4.32
C VAL A 471 6.77 32.37 -4.76
N PRO A 472 7.58 31.72 -5.63
CA PRO A 472 7.29 30.37 -6.11
C PRO A 472 7.38 29.31 -5.01
N HIS A 473 6.49 28.31 -5.03
CA HIS A 473 6.42 27.23 -4.06
C HIS A 473 6.64 25.85 -4.71
N THR A 474 6.97 24.85 -3.89
CA THR A 474 7.30 23.49 -4.37
C THR A 474 6.10 22.72 -4.91
N SER A 475 4.87 23.12 -4.59
CA SER A 475 3.64 22.56 -5.20
C SER A 475 3.48 22.89 -6.69
N GLY A 476 4.34 23.75 -7.23
CA GLY A 476 4.30 24.19 -8.63
C GLY A 476 3.62 25.55 -8.83
N ALA A 477 3.04 26.14 -7.80
CA ALA A 477 2.50 27.49 -7.85
C ALA A 477 3.63 28.52 -7.97
N LEU A 478 3.48 29.47 -8.87
CA LEU A 478 4.42 30.59 -9.07
C LEU A 478 4.06 31.79 -8.17
N GLY A 479 2.83 31.84 -7.70
CA GLY A 479 2.25 32.74 -6.73
C GLY A 479 0.98 32.13 -6.18
N TYR A 480 0.35 32.78 -5.21
CA TYR A 480 -1.01 32.45 -4.76
C TYR A 480 -1.66 33.62 -4.02
N THR A 481 -2.99 33.64 -4.11
CA THR A 481 -3.85 34.51 -3.34
C THR A 481 -4.59 33.70 -2.28
N MET A 482 -4.38 34.00 -1.01
CA MET A 482 -5.00 33.31 0.12
C MET A 482 -6.22 34.06 0.60
N GLN A 483 -7.34 33.38 0.67
CA GLN A 483 -8.57 33.85 1.28
C GLN A 483 -8.83 33.09 2.57
N MET A 484 -9.24 33.77 3.61
CA MET A 484 -9.61 33.18 4.91
C MET A 484 -11.05 33.51 5.24
N PRO A 485 -11.92 32.50 5.47
CA PRO A 485 -13.27 32.78 5.90
C PRO A 485 -13.28 33.34 7.33
N GLU A 486 -14.06 34.39 7.58
CA GLU A 486 -14.28 34.94 8.92
C GLU A 486 -15.12 33.98 9.77
N GLU A 487 -16.10 33.34 9.15
CA GLU A 487 -17.01 32.39 9.78
C GLU A 487 -17.10 31.08 8.99
N GLU A 488 -17.37 30.01 9.70
CA GLU A 488 -17.60 28.69 9.06
C GLU A 488 -19.04 28.63 8.54
N LYS A 489 -19.19 28.56 7.21
CA LYS A 489 -20.48 28.44 6.55
C LYS A 489 -20.71 27.01 6.07
N PHE A 490 -21.90 26.48 6.34
CA PHE A 490 -22.31 25.15 5.89
C PHE A 490 -23.19 25.18 4.63
N LEU A 491 -23.73 26.36 4.30
CA LEU A 491 -24.59 26.54 3.13
C LEU A 491 -24.08 27.73 2.31
N SER A 492 -23.97 27.54 1.01
CA SER A 492 -23.63 28.59 0.06
C SER A 492 -24.81 28.89 -0.86
N THR A 493 -25.07 30.15 -1.08
CA THR A 493 -26.08 30.60 -2.03
C THR A 493 -25.55 30.58 -3.46
N ALA A 494 -26.45 30.56 -4.45
CA ALA A 494 -26.04 30.62 -5.86
C ALA A 494 -25.20 31.88 -6.16
N GLU A 495 -25.49 33.01 -5.49
CA GLU A 495 -24.73 34.24 -5.72
C GLU A 495 -23.32 34.19 -5.11
N GLU A 496 -23.16 33.56 -3.95
CA GLU A 496 -21.84 33.32 -3.36
C GLU A 496 -20.98 32.43 -4.27
N LEU A 497 -21.56 31.36 -4.84
CA LEU A 497 -20.85 30.48 -5.77
C LEU A 497 -20.50 31.19 -7.10
N ARG A 498 -21.38 32.06 -7.59
CA ARG A 498 -21.07 32.91 -8.75
C ARG A 498 -19.93 33.89 -8.45
N THR A 499 -19.91 34.48 -7.24
CA THR A 499 -18.82 35.33 -6.80
C THR A 499 -17.49 34.55 -6.73
N GLU A 500 -17.52 33.33 -6.20
CA GLU A 500 -16.35 32.44 -6.19
C GLU A 500 -15.86 32.14 -7.61
N LEU A 501 -16.78 31.88 -8.55
CA LEU A 501 -16.41 31.69 -9.95
C LEU A 501 -15.74 32.94 -10.55
N ARG A 502 -16.28 34.15 -10.31
CA ARG A 502 -15.66 35.41 -10.76
C ARG A 502 -14.26 35.57 -10.21
N THR A 503 -14.07 35.25 -8.94
CA THR A 503 -12.77 35.30 -8.27
C THR A 503 -11.80 34.29 -8.89
N LEU A 504 -12.22 33.02 -9.11
CA LEU A 504 -11.38 31.99 -9.73
C LEU A 504 -10.92 32.33 -11.14
N VAL A 505 -11.73 32.99 -11.93
CA VAL A 505 -11.34 33.41 -13.29
C VAL A 505 -10.67 34.80 -13.31
N GLY A 506 -10.54 35.49 -12.17
CA GLY A 506 -9.98 36.84 -12.03
C GLY A 506 -8.55 36.95 -12.54
N GLY A 507 -7.68 35.98 -12.24
CA GLY A 507 -6.30 35.95 -12.71
C GLY A 507 -6.21 35.90 -14.23
N ARG A 508 -6.97 35.00 -14.88
CA ARG A 508 -7.08 34.90 -16.34
C ARG A 508 -7.63 36.19 -16.96
N ALA A 509 -8.60 36.81 -16.29
CA ALA A 509 -9.17 38.07 -16.76
C ALA A 509 -8.14 39.22 -16.69
N ALA A 510 -7.33 39.26 -15.64
CA ALA A 510 -6.24 40.24 -15.50
C ALA A 510 -5.18 40.11 -16.59
N GLU A 511 -4.71 38.89 -16.88
CA GLU A 511 -3.77 38.61 -17.98
C GLU A 511 -4.31 39.19 -19.30
N GLN A 512 -5.58 38.93 -19.59
CA GLN A 512 -6.21 39.42 -20.84
C GLN A 512 -6.40 40.92 -20.87
N VAL A 513 -6.80 41.54 -19.77
CA VAL A 513 -7.03 43.00 -19.68
C VAL A 513 -5.73 43.78 -19.79
N VAL A 514 -4.66 43.25 -19.20
CA VAL A 514 -3.38 43.98 -19.07
C VAL A 514 -2.45 43.73 -20.25
N PHE A 515 -2.26 42.45 -20.61
CA PHE A 515 -1.25 42.04 -21.57
C PHE A 515 -1.85 41.54 -22.88
N GLY A 516 -3.17 41.28 -22.95
CA GLY A 516 -3.83 40.72 -24.10
C GLY A 516 -3.44 39.25 -24.41
N VAL A 517 -2.82 38.57 -23.43
CA VAL A 517 -2.32 37.19 -23.56
C VAL A 517 -3.08 36.22 -22.66
N GLN A 518 -2.89 34.96 -22.91
CA GLN A 518 -3.39 33.85 -22.09
C GLN A 518 -2.23 32.93 -21.76
N THR A 519 -2.03 32.64 -20.47
CA THR A 519 -0.92 31.79 -20.03
C THR A 519 -1.43 30.45 -19.49
N THR A 520 -0.53 29.51 -19.30
CA THR A 520 -0.81 28.23 -18.64
C THR A 520 -0.99 28.34 -17.13
N GLY A 521 -0.68 29.51 -16.53
CA GLY A 521 -0.79 29.76 -15.08
C GLY A 521 -2.20 29.54 -14.55
N ALA A 522 -3.23 29.92 -15.33
CA ALA A 522 -4.63 29.78 -14.93
C ALA A 522 -5.19 28.34 -15.01
N ALA A 523 -4.37 27.31 -15.29
CA ALA A 523 -4.88 25.94 -15.54
C ALA A 523 -5.64 25.38 -14.31
N ASN A 524 -5.12 25.57 -13.11
CA ASN A 524 -5.74 25.08 -11.88
C ASN A 524 -7.05 25.83 -11.56
N ASP A 525 -7.06 27.16 -11.76
CA ASP A 525 -8.25 27.97 -11.51
C ASP A 525 -9.38 27.65 -12.46
N ILE A 526 -9.06 27.40 -13.74
CA ILE A 526 -10.03 26.95 -14.76
C ILE A 526 -10.59 25.57 -14.36
N GLN A 527 -9.75 24.65 -13.90
CA GLN A 527 -10.19 23.33 -13.46
C GLN A 527 -11.14 23.44 -12.25
N ARG A 528 -10.80 24.24 -11.25
CA ARG A 528 -11.63 24.48 -10.06
C ARG A 528 -12.94 25.18 -10.44
N ALA A 529 -12.88 26.22 -11.26
CA ALA A 529 -14.06 26.92 -11.73
C ALA A 529 -15.00 25.99 -12.51
N THR A 530 -14.45 25.12 -13.38
CA THR A 530 -15.24 24.15 -14.13
C THR A 530 -15.93 23.13 -13.23
N ALA A 531 -15.23 22.62 -12.21
CA ALA A 531 -15.80 21.71 -11.24
C ALA A 531 -16.93 22.37 -10.42
N LEU A 532 -16.73 23.63 -9.97
CA LEU A 532 -17.72 24.39 -9.23
C LEU A 532 -18.98 24.65 -10.09
N ALA A 533 -18.81 25.18 -11.30
CA ALA A 533 -19.93 25.42 -12.22
C ALA A 533 -20.69 24.13 -12.55
N ARG A 534 -19.98 23.01 -12.76
CA ARG A 534 -20.59 21.72 -12.99
C ARG A 534 -21.43 21.27 -11.79
N ASN A 535 -20.93 21.40 -10.56
CA ASN A 535 -21.67 21.04 -9.34
C ASN A 535 -22.92 21.92 -9.17
N MET A 536 -22.85 23.21 -9.48
CA MET A 536 -24.02 24.11 -9.46
C MET A 536 -25.15 23.60 -10.36
N VAL A 537 -24.81 23.11 -11.55
CA VAL A 537 -25.78 22.62 -12.54
C VAL A 537 -26.26 21.21 -12.16
N THR A 538 -25.33 20.29 -11.84
CA THR A 538 -25.65 18.85 -11.77
C THR A 538 -26.12 18.37 -10.40
N GLN A 539 -25.71 19.06 -9.31
CA GLN A 539 -25.93 18.60 -7.94
C GLN A 539 -26.78 19.56 -7.11
N TYR A 540 -26.54 20.87 -7.24
CA TYR A 540 -27.16 21.85 -6.33
C TYR A 540 -28.50 22.39 -6.83
N GLY A 541 -28.91 22.05 -8.07
CA GLY A 541 -30.16 22.55 -8.63
C GLY A 541 -30.17 24.06 -8.84
N MET A 542 -29.01 24.68 -9.12
CA MET A 542 -28.82 26.12 -9.28
C MET A 542 -28.84 26.58 -10.75
N SER A 543 -29.27 25.72 -11.66
CA SER A 543 -29.49 26.04 -13.06
C SER A 543 -30.98 26.33 -13.29
N GLU A 544 -31.29 27.40 -14.02
CA GLU A 544 -32.66 27.69 -14.43
C GLU A 544 -33.20 26.67 -15.44
N LYS A 545 -32.31 26.10 -16.26
CA LYS A 545 -32.66 25.14 -17.30
C LYS A 545 -33.01 23.76 -16.76
N PHE A 546 -32.23 23.25 -15.80
CA PHE A 546 -32.43 21.93 -15.21
C PHE A 546 -33.26 21.94 -13.92
N GLY A 547 -33.41 23.11 -13.31
CA GLY A 547 -34.21 23.28 -12.10
C GLY A 547 -33.75 22.33 -10.98
N LEU A 548 -34.68 21.55 -10.45
CA LEU A 548 -34.44 20.63 -9.32
C LEU A 548 -33.97 19.23 -9.76
N MET A 549 -33.57 19.04 -11.03
CA MET A 549 -33.09 17.75 -11.52
C MET A 549 -31.62 17.56 -11.15
N SER A 550 -31.31 16.50 -10.38
CA SER A 550 -29.93 16.05 -10.21
C SER A 550 -29.52 15.20 -11.41
N THR A 551 -28.44 15.57 -12.08
CA THR A 551 -27.93 14.87 -13.27
C THR A 551 -26.62 14.13 -13.01
N ALA A 552 -26.12 14.17 -11.77
CA ALA A 552 -24.94 13.43 -11.35
C ALA A 552 -25.12 12.83 -9.96
N SER A 553 -24.53 11.66 -9.75
CA SER A 553 -24.39 11.01 -8.46
C SER A 553 -22.95 11.06 -7.98
N VAL A 554 -22.75 11.23 -6.67
CA VAL A 554 -21.41 11.26 -6.06
C VAL A 554 -21.08 9.88 -5.54
N GLU A 555 -20.05 9.25 -6.12
CA GLU A 555 -19.40 8.09 -5.52
C GLU A 555 -18.18 8.55 -4.72
N ASN A 556 -17.81 7.79 -3.69
CA ASN A 556 -16.69 8.08 -2.79
C ASN A 556 -16.83 9.40 -1.99
N GLN A 557 -17.95 9.58 -1.32
CA GLN A 557 -18.27 10.80 -0.54
C GLN A 557 -17.17 11.22 0.45
N TYR A 558 -16.38 10.29 1.00
CA TYR A 558 -15.32 10.54 1.97
C TYR A 558 -13.90 10.60 1.37
N LEU A 559 -13.79 10.42 0.06
CA LEU A 559 -12.62 10.71 -0.75
C LEU A 559 -12.91 11.93 -1.63
N ASP A 560 -12.15 12.13 -2.69
CA ASP A 560 -12.27 13.33 -3.55
C ASP A 560 -13.58 13.44 -4.37
N GLY A 561 -14.61 12.71 -3.97
CA GLY A 561 -16.00 12.86 -4.39
C GLY A 561 -16.20 13.01 -5.90
N GLN A 562 -15.71 12.08 -6.71
CA GLN A 562 -15.96 12.15 -8.14
C GLN A 562 -17.45 11.97 -8.43
N ALA A 563 -18.04 12.98 -9.06
CA ALA A 563 -19.39 12.92 -9.54
C ALA A 563 -19.43 12.22 -10.91
N TYR A 564 -20.27 11.21 -11.02
CA TYR A 564 -20.55 10.53 -12.29
C TYR A 564 -21.88 11.02 -12.85
N MET A 565 -21.90 11.32 -14.16
CA MET A 565 -23.13 11.73 -14.83
C MET A 565 -24.12 10.57 -14.88
N ASP A 566 -25.33 10.82 -14.36
CA ASP A 566 -26.44 9.86 -14.32
C ASP A 566 -27.61 10.40 -15.15
N CYS A 567 -27.32 10.60 -16.45
CA CYS A 567 -28.29 11.16 -17.38
C CYS A 567 -28.00 10.72 -18.82
N SER A 568 -28.91 11.03 -19.76
CA SER A 568 -28.72 10.75 -21.17
C SER A 568 -27.55 11.57 -21.76
N GLN A 569 -26.97 11.11 -22.88
CA GLN A 569 -25.91 11.84 -23.57
C GLN A 569 -26.38 13.23 -24.06
N GLU A 570 -27.64 13.38 -24.43
CA GLU A 570 -28.21 14.67 -24.79
C GLU A 570 -28.24 15.63 -23.60
N THR A 571 -28.70 15.16 -22.45
CA THR A 571 -28.70 15.95 -21.19
C THR A 571 -27.27 16.31 -20.78
N ALA A 572 -26.31 15.39 -20.91
CA ALA A 572 -24.90 15.68 -20.61
C ALA A 572 -24.33 16.78 -21.51
N ALA A 573 -24.64 16.75 -22.81
CA ALA A 573 -24.23 17.81 -23.73
C ALA A 573 -24.86 19.18 -23.40
N GLU A 574 -26.11 19.19 -22.93
CA GLU A 574 -26.77 20.43 -22.50
C GLU A 574 -26.20 20.94 -21.17
N VAL A 575 -25.81 20.05 -20.24
CA VAL A 575 -25.07 20.41 -19.02
C VAL A 575 -23.73 21.07 -19.38
N ASP A 576 -22.99 20.52 -20.33
CA ASP A 576 -21.71 21.11 -20.76
C ASP A 576 -21.89 22.51 -21.38
N LYS A 577 -22.96 22.76 -22.12
CA LYS A 577 -23.29 24.09 -22.65
C LYS A 577 -23.59 25.08 -21.52
N GLU A 578 -24.42 24.68 -20.57
CA GLU A 578 -24.78 25.51 -19.41
C GLU A 578 -23.55 25.87 -18.57
N VAL A 579 -22.67 24.89 -18.32
CA VAL A 579 -21.37 25.10 -17.64
C VAL A 579 -20.50 26.12 -18.38
N MET A 580 -20.41 26.00 -19.71
CA MET A 580 -19.68 26.97 -20.52
C MET A 580 -20.28 28.38 -20.45
N GLU A 581 -21.60 28.51 -20.46
CA GLU A 581 -22.29 29.79 -20.33
C GLU A 581 -22.03 30.46 -18.97
N ILE A 582 -22.13 29.67 -17.87
CA ILE A 582 -21.82 30.15 -16.51
C ILE A 582 -20.37 30.65 -16.40
N LEU A 583 -19.41 29.87 -16.93
CA LEU A 583 -18.00 30.26 -16.92
C LEU A 583 -17.72 31.49 -17.78
N GLN A 584 -18.34 31.57 -18.97
CA GLN A 584 -18.20 32.74 -19.86
C GLN A 584 -18.78 34.01 -19.23
N GLN A 585 -19.92 33.88 -18.54
CA GLN A 585 -20.52 35.00 -17.82
C GLN A 585 -19.61 35.47 -16.66
N ALA A 586 -19.11 34.52 -15.83
CA ALA A 586 -18.19 34.84 -14.75
C ALA A 586 -16.91 35.53 -15.25
N TYR A 587 -16.35 35.05 -16.36
CA TYR A 587 -15.18 35.64 -17.01
C TYR A 587 -15.46 37.07 -17.52
N THR A 588 -16.62 37.27 -18.15
CA THR A 588 -17.05 38.60 -18.66
C THR A 588 -17.21 39.59 -17.52
N ASP A 589 -17.83 39.17 -16.41
CA ASP A 589 -18.01 40.01 -15.22
C ASP A 589 -16.67 40.34 -14.56
N ALA A 590 -15.79 39.35 -14.37
CA ALA A 590 -14.44 39.57 -13.81
C ALA A 590 -13.63 40.57 -14.68
N LYS A 591 -13.69 40.39 -16.00
CA LYS A 591 -13.04 41.30 -16.96
C LYS A 591 -13.60 42.71 -16.87
N ARG A 592 -14.92 42.87 -16.72
CA ARG A 592 -15.56 44.17 -16.53
C ARG A 592 -15.07 44.84 -15.24
N ILE A 593 -15.10 44.12 -14.09
CA ILE A 593 -14.64 44.61 -12.77
C ILE A 593 -13.19 45.12 -12.86
N LEU A 594 -12.30 44.31 -13.46
CA LEU A 594 -10.88 44.66 -13.58
C LEU A 594 -10.63 45.81 -14.56
N THR A 595 -11.44 45.94 -15.64
CA THR A 595 -11.33 47.04 -16.58
C THR A 595 -11.78 48.36 -15.96
N GLU A 596 -12.88 48.36 -15.19
CA GLU A 596 -13.41 49.53 -14.47
C GLU A 596 -12.44 49.98 -13.37
N ASN A 597 -11.65 49.05 -12.79
CA ASN A 597 -10.71 49.31 -11.70
C ASN A 597 -9.23 49.18 -12.13
N ARG A 598 -8.94 49.44 -13.42
CA ARG A 598 -7.62 49.25 -14.00
C ARG A 598 -6.50 49.98 -13.26
N GLY A 599 -6.73 51.19 -12.78
CA GLY A 599 -5.74 51.95 -12.01
C GLY A 599 -5.34 51.26 -10.70
N LEU A 600 -6.33 50.72 -9.97
CA LEU A 600 -6.06 49.94 -8.76
C LEU A 600 -5.29 48.64 -9.06
N LEU A 601 -5.66 47.95 -10.14
CA LEU A 601 -4.95 46.75 -10.56
C LEU A 601 -3.47 47.03 -10.84
N ASP A 602 -3.17 48.13 -11.53
CA ASP A 602 -1.79 48.53 -11.83
C ASP A 602 -1.03 48.92 -10.54
N GLU A 603 -1.61 49.78 -9.69
CA GLU A 603 -0.97 50.24 -8.45
C GLU A 603 -0.65 49.07 -7.49
N ILE A 604 -1.59 48.16 -7.27
CA ILE A 604 -1.40 47.03 -6.36
C ILE A 604 -0.40 46.03 -6.95
N SER A 605 -0.43 45.79 -8.27
CA SER A 605 0.51 44.90 -8.92
C SER A 605 1.95 45.40 -8.87
N GLU A 606 2.17 46.69 -9.10
CA GLU A 606 3.50 47.30 -8.97
C GLU A 606 4.00 47.26 -7.51
N PHE A 607 3.11 47.50 -6.53
CA PHE A 607 3.47 47.34 -5.11
C PHE A 607 3.84 45.90 -4.76
N LEU A 608 3.08 44.90 -5.30
CA LEU A 608 3.37 43.49 -5.11
C LEU A 608 4.71 43.09 -5.77
N LEU A 609 5.05 43.64 -6.93
CA LEU A 609 6.34 43.40 -7.59
C LEU A 609 7.54 43.82 -6.75
N VAL A 610 7.39 44.92 -6.00
CA VAL A 610 8.45 45.45 -5.11
C VAL A 610 8.53 44.62 -3.82
N LYS A 611 7.39 44.34 -3.19
CA LYS A 611 7.34 43.72 -1.86
C LYS A 611 7.31 42.19 -1.90
N GLU A 612 7.01 41.60 -3.06
CA GLU A 612 6.84 40.17 -3.35
C GLU A 612 5.70 39.48 -2.56
N THR A 613 5.29 40.04 -1.44
CA THR A 613 4.18 39.55 -0.60
C THR A 613 3.47 40.72 0.06
N ILE A 614 2.14 40.79 -0.05
CA ILE A 614 1.30 41.80 0.58
C ILE A 614 0.20 41.16 1.43
N THR A 615 -0.20 41.83 2.51
CA THR A 615 -1.27 41.37 3.39
C THR A 615 -2.64 41.84 2.91
N GLY A 616 -3.72 41.20 3.41
CA GLY A 616 -5.08 41.63 3.12
C GLY A 616 -5.38 43.03 3.59
N ASP A 617 -4.82 43.46 4.73
CA ASP A 617 -4.98 44.82 5.25
C ASP A 617 -4.36 45.86 4.30
N GLU A 618 -3.19 45.58 3.74
CA GLU A 618 -2.53 46.40 2.73
C GLU A 618 -3.33 46.47 1.43
N LEU A 619 -3.88 45.36 0.97
CA LEU A 619 -4.78 45.33 -0.16
C LEU A 619 -5.99 46.23 0.07
N MET A 620 -6.64 46.11 1.23
CA MET A 620 -7.83 46.88 1.57
C MET A 620 -7.52 48.38 1.77
N ALA A 621 -6.30 48.73 2.18
CA ALA A 621 -5.87 50.11 2.23
C ALA A 621 -5.86 50.78 0.83
N TYR A 622 -5.44 50.03 -0.22
CA TYR A 622 -5.54 50.50 -1.60
C TYR A 622 -6.99 50.60 -2.07
N VAL A 623 -7.79 49.56 -1.80
CA VAL A 623 -9.20 49.50 -2.25
C VAL A 623 -10.06 50.60 -1.62
N ASN A 624 -9.83 50.89 -0.32
CA ASN A 624 -10.60 51.93 0.42
C ASN A 624 -10.03 53.35 0.25
N ALA A 625 -9.00 53.52 -0.57
CA ALA A 625 -8.28 54.80 -0.74
C ALA A 625 -7.67 55.37 0.57
N ASP A 626 -7.51 54.56 1.59
CA ASP A 626 -6.88 54.98 2.87
C ASP A 626 -5.35 54.80 2.81
N ARG A 627 -4.75 55.69 2.01
CA ARG A 627 -3.29 55.70 1.75
C ARG A 627 -2.44 55.98 3.00
N ASN A 628 -3.03 56.43 4.10
CA ASN A 628 -2.32 56.67 5.37
C ASN A 628 -2.03 55.38 6.15
N ALA A 629 -2.69 54.30 5.82
CA ALA A 629 -2.47 52.96 6.42
C ALA A 629 -1.35 52.15 5.75
N LEU A 630 -0.77 52.65 4.64
CA LEU A 630 0.31 51.95 3.92
C LEU A 630 1.66 52.19 4.62
N PRO A 631 2.42 51.13 4.93
CA PRO A 631 3.80 51.30 5.37
C PRO A 631 4.60 51.96 4.26
N ALA A 632 5.39 52.99 4.60
CA ALA A 632 6.30 53.65 3.67
C ALA A 632 7.19 52.56 3.04
N ALA A 633 7.20 52.46 1.71
CA ALA A 633 8.09 51.54 1.00
C ALA A 633 9.53 51.94 1.41
N GLU A 634 10.17 51.14 2.27
CA GLU A 634 11.62 51.22 2.46
C GLU A 634 12.23 50.91 1.09
N LYS A 635 12.79 51.96 0.50
CA LYS A 635 13.64 51.84 -0.68
C LYS A 635 14.75 50.88 -0.27
N ALA A 636 14.75 49.68 -0.86
CA ALA A 636 15.91 48.81 -0.86
C ALA A 636 17.04 49.63 -1.52
N GLU A 637 17.92 50.21 -0.72
CA GLU A 637 19.22 50.65 -1.19
C GLU A 637 20.04 49.42 -1.48
N GLU A 638 20.55 49.32 -2.72
CA GLU A 638 21.56 48.54 -3.40
C GLU A 638 22.08 47.23 -2.80
#